data_306965d9b33f757051229f983c63831a
#
_entry.id   306965d9b33f757051229f983c63831a
#
_cell.length_a   1.000
_cell.length_b   1.000
_cell.length_c   1.000
_cell.angle_alpha   90.00
_cell.angle_beta   90.00
_cell.angle_gamma   90.00
#
_symmetry.space_group_name_H-M   'P 1'
#
loop_
_entity.id
_entity.type
_entity.pdbx_description
1 polymer ?
#
loop_
_entity_poly.entity_id
_entity_poly.type
_entity_poly.pdbx_seq_one_letter_code
_entity_poly.pdbx_strand_id
1 'polypeptide(L)'
;MKKNFKALTLIILILNALCGHAETKKGKPIHSIIPAPVSYISSKGKFSIRPGTAILINSSSKELSKLAATLNEVLINYGISPLPVTTLQENKQPANSILLSVDNYNEISSAEGYILEVSKKTITLRATTGKGIFYGLQSLLQLMPVQDNNKSGLSSVKIPACKIIDYPRFPYRGMHLDVGRHMFPVEFIKKYIDLMSMYKVNNFHWHLTEDQGWRLEIRKYPQLTETGAFRRSSPIGRNAGDDNIFYGGFYTQEEAREIVEYAAGRYVNVIPEIEMPGHALAALASYPHLGCTGGPYEVWTMWGVHDDIFCAGNEGVFHFLEDVLTEVMDIFPSKYIHIGGDEAPKTRWDVCEKCQQRIKEEKLKDSHELQSYFITRIEKFLNKHGRQIIGWDEILEGGLAPGATVMSWRGTEGGIAAAKMGHDVIMTPGSHCYLDHYQANPAGEPFAIGGFTTLKKTYSFEPVPDVLSEKESRHIMGAQGNVWTEYIKTPAHVEYMAYPRAIALAEVNWSPRESRNWENFVGRLVVNMKRLDLKNVNYSKSAFGVDVGMQYDENSEKLKAVLKSDLPGAEILYTITDKNGTSSERIYKAPFEINAVSIIKAWLSDRSGLPLKISERKVWHNDAFGIKPLLNTLYDHRYQANGNISLTDGLRGDANSLINDWLGFLGEDADLIIDLGGEKDIQNVSIGLLHNPGNWIFMPAAVEIKLSEDGIKYTEAGGIKPDIITPSEPGGILYSIINIQQKARYIHIKAKNIGNCPKGHPGEGSKAWLFVDEVLINTGL
;
A
#
# COMPACT_ATOMS: atom_id res chain seq x y z
N MET A 1 -5.24 27.58 -48.06
CA MET A 1 -4.84 27.05 -46.72
C MET A 1 -5.27 27.90 -45.51
N LYS A 2 -5.96 29.00 -45.62
CA LYS A 2 -6.41 29.84 -44.45
C LYS A 2 -7.89 29.70 -44.07
N LYS A 3 -8.71 28.90 -44.77
CA LYS A 3 -10.14 28.70 -44.44
C LYS A 3 -10.41 27.46 -43.55
N ASN A 4 -9.51 26.46 -43.52
CA ASN A 4 -9.74 25.26 -42.76
C ASN A 4 -9.25 25.36 -41.28
N PHE A 5 -8.45 26.37 -40.95
CA PHE A 5 -7.97 26.57 -39.57
C PHE A 5 -9.05 27.21 -38.66
N LYS A 6 -9.97 27.99 -39.22
CA LYS A 6 -11.07 28.58 -38.41
C LYS A 6 -12.18 27.61 -38.07
N ALA A 7 -12.39 26.57 -38.88
CA ALA A 7 -13.39 25.55 -38.60
C ALA A 7 -12.93 24.58 -37.48
N LEU A 8 -11.62 24.24 -37.44
CA LEU A 8 -11.07 23.37 -36.40
C LEU A 8 -11.03 24.05 -35.03
N THR A 9 -10.71 25.36 -35.00
CA THR A 9 -10.69 26.15 -33.75
C THR A 9 -12.10 26.38 -33.19
N LEU A 10 -13.12 26.46 -34.05
CA LEU A 10 -14.52 26.63 -33.63
C LEU A 10 -15.10 25.33 -33.08
N ILE A 11 -14.70 24.17 -33.61
CA ILE A 11 -15.10 22.84 -33.09
C ILE A 11 -14.45 22.55 -31.72
N ILE A 12 -13.19 22.94 -31.49
CA ILE A 12 -12.51 22.83 -30.20
C ILE A 12 -13.11 23.78 -29.16
N LEU A 13 -13.56 24.98 -29.56
CA LEU A 13 -14.26 25.92 -28.67
C LEU A 13 -15.70 25.49 -28.34
N ILE A 14 -16.39 24.79 -29.26
CA ILE A 14 -17.73 24.25 -29.00
C ILE A 14 -17.65 22.98 -28.12
N LEU A 15 -16.62 22.17 -28.27
CA LEU A 15 -16.37 21.04 -27.36
C LEU A 15 -15.97 21.49 -25.94
N ASN A 16 -15.23 22.59 -25.79
CA ASN A 16 -14.93 23.15 -24.46
C ASN A 16 -16.12 23.90 -23.83
N ALA A 17 -17.09 24.37 -24.61
CA ALA A 17 -18.31 25.00 -24.09
C ALA A 17 -19.39 23.98 -23.68
N LEU A 18 -19.26 22.69 -24.07
CA LEU A 18 -20.13 21.60 -23.66
C LEU A 18 -19.58 20.82 -22.46
N CYS A 19 -18.33 21.02 -22.06
CA CYS A 19 -17.79 20.68 -20.75
C CYS A 19 -18.22 21.73 -19.71
N GLY A 20 -19.52 21.95 -19.58
CA GLY A 20 -20.08 22.67 -18.45
C GLY A 20 -19.67 21.97 -17.18
N HIS A 21 -18.73 22.53 -16.43
CA HIS A 21 -18.53 22.21 -15.04
C HIS A 21 -19.88 22.42 -14.36
N ALA A 22 -20.63 21.34 -14.14
CA ALA A 22 -21.78 21.39 -13.26
C ALA A 22 -21.23 21.75 -11.88
N GLU A 23 -21.34 23.02 -11.49
CA GLU A 23 -21.13 23.45 -10.11
C GLU A 23 -22.01 22.59 -9.22
N THR A 24 -21.39 21.65 -8.53
CA THR A 24 -22.04 20.83 -7.54
C THR A 24 -22.45 21.75 -6.38
N LYS A 25 -23.73 21.86 -6.12
CA LYS A 25 -24.21 22.24 -4.79
C LYS A 25 -23.46 21.38 -3.77
N LYS A 26 -22.74 22.01 -2.84
CA LYS A 26 -21.96 21.34 -1.79
C LYS A 26 -22.74 20.10 -1.28
N GLY A 27 -22.22 18.90 -1.50
CA GLY A 27 -22.56 17.81 -0.63
C GLY A 27 -22.87 16.42 -1.17
N LYS A 28 -23.14 16.16 -2.46
CA LYS A 28 -23.34 14.76 -2.91
C LYS A 28 -22.77 14.51 -4.30
N PRO A 29 -22.01 13.43 -4.49
CA PRO A 29 -21.51 13.05 -5.82
C PRO A 29 -22.70 12.72 -6.75
N ILE A 30 -22.52 13.04 -8.03
CA ILE A 30 -23.56 12.80 -9.06
C ILE A 30 -23.82 11.30 -9.26
N HIS A 31 -22.81 10.47 -9.02
CA HIS A 31 -22.87 9.00 -9.09
C HIS A 31 -21.94 8.37 -8.04
N SER A 32 -22.04 7.03 -7.87
CA SER A 32 -21.22 6.27 -6.91
C SER A 32 -20.13 5.40 -7.55
N ILE A 33 -19.92 5.52 -8.86
CA ILE A 33 -18.99 4.65 -9.61
C ILE A 33 -17.53 4.99 -9.25
N ILE A 34 -16.76 3.98 -8.87
CA ILE A 34 -15.31 3.99 -8.75
C ILE A 34 -14.76 2.78 -9.54
N PRO A 35 -13.80 2.98 -10.43
CA PRO A 35 -13.18 4.24 -10.88
C PRO A 35 -14.18 5.17 -11.57
N ALA A 36 -13.91 6.49 -11.48
CA ALA A 36 -14.71 7.49 -12.18
C ALA A 36 -14.63 7.28 -13.69
N PRO A 37 -15.78 7.22 -14.39
CA PRO A 37 -15.77 7.06 -15.83
C PRO A 37 -15.26 8.33 -16.56
N VAL A 38 -14.73 8.14 -17.78
CA VAL A 38 -14.25 9.23 -18.64
C VAL A 38 -15.35 10.28 -18.89
N SER A 39 -16.59 9.84 -19.09
CA SER A 39 -17.73 10.72 -19.25
C SER A 39 -18.96 10.15 -18.55
N TYR A 40 -19.64 10.99 -17.78
CA TYR A 40 -20.92 10.70 -17.13
C TYR A 40 -21.90 11.85 -17.36
N ILE A 41 -22.99 11.59 -18.08
CA ILE A 41 -24.04 12.56 -18.34
C ILE A 41 -25.34 12.05 -17.68
N SER A 42 -25.80 12.77 -16.64
CA SER A 42 -27.07 12.43 -15.98
C SER A 42 -28.27 12.80 -16.83
N SER A 43 -29.35 12.00 -16.75
CA SER A 43 -30.60 12.26 -17.46
C SER A 43 -31.78 12.16 -16.49
N LYS A 44 -32.91 12.78 -16.84
CA LYS A 44 -34.13 12.74 -15.99
C LYS A 44 -34.78 11.36 -16.03
N GLY A 45 -35.01 10.77 -14.88
CA GLY A 45 -35.74 9.53 -14.69
C GLY A 45 -34.90 8.37 -14.18
N LYS A 46 -35.54 7.18 -14.12
CA LYS A 46 -34.90 5.95 -13.65
C LYS A 46 -35.45 4.79 -14.47
N PHE A 47 -34.62 3.79 -14.73
CA PHE A 47 -35.04 2.45 -15.17
C PHE A 47 -35.35 1.61 -13.95
N SER A 48 -36.40 0.78 -14.04
CA SER A 48 -36.79 -0.17 -12.97
C SER A 48 -36.55 -1.59 -13.47
N ILE A 49 -35.54 -2.29 -12.95
CA ILE A 49 -35.37 -3.73 -13.13
C ILE A 49 -36.40 -4.39 -12.23
N ARG A 50 -37.24 -5.25 -12.81
CA ARG A 50 -38.40 -5.92 -12.13
C ARG A 50 -38.66 -7.29 -12.76
N PRO A 51 -39.44 -8.18 -12.13
CA PRO A 51 -39.91 -9.39 -12.79
C PRO A 51 -40.52 -9.07 -14.17
N GLY A 52 -40.13 -9.83 -15.19
CA GLY A 52 -40.51 -9.59 -16.58
C GLY A 52 -39.62 -8.60 -17.35
N THR A 53 -38.57 -8.02 -16.74
CA THR A 53 -37.48 -7.40 -17.50
C THR A 53 -36.68 -8.50 -18.21
N ALA A 54 -36.35 -8.32 -19.50
CA ALA A 54 -35.53 -9.27 -20.25
C ALA A 54 -34.10 -8.81 -20.41
N ILE A 55 -33.13 -9.71 -20.33
CA ILE A 55 -31.76 -9.50 -20.79
C ILE A 55 -31.67 -9.98 -22.24
N LEU A 56 -31.24 -9.08 -23.12
CA LEU A 56 -31.07 -9.34 -24.53
C LEU A 56 -29.57 -9.39 -24.84
N ILE A 57 -29.16 -10.34 -25.66
CA ILE A 57 -27.80 -10.43 -26.20
C ILE A 57 -27.87 -10.30 -27.73
N ASN A 58 -26.94 -9.56 -28.36
CA ASN A 58 -26.96 -9.37 -29.81
C ASN A 58 -26.41 -10.57 -30.59
N SER A 59 -25.81 -11.51 -29.92
CA SER A 59 -25.34 -12.77 -30.49
C SER A 59 -25.47 -13.91 -29.48
N SER A 60 -25.67 -15.12 -29.93
CA SER A 60 -25.75 -16.33 -29.09
C SER A 60 -24.37 -16.83 -28.61
N SER A 61 -23.42 -15.92 -28.37
CA SER A 61 -22.10 -16.28 -27.88
C SER A 61 -22.17 -16.81 -26.44
N LYS A 62 -21.35 -17.83 -26.14
CA LYS A 62 -21.21 -18.38 -24.78
C LYS A 62 -20.72 -17.33 -23.79
N GLU A 63 -19.89 -16.40 -24.25
CA GLU A 63 -19.35 -15.30 -23.43
C GLU A 63 -20.45 -14.34 -22.98
N LEU A 64 -21.28 -13.82 -23.91
CA LEU A 64 -22.38 -12.92 -23.55
C LEU A 64 -23.42 -13.61 -22.66
N SER A 65 -23.68 -14.90 -22.86
CA SER A 65 -24.56 -15.69 -22.00
C SER A 65 -24.02 -15.79 -20.57
N LYS A 66 -22.71 -15.99 -20.38
CA LYS A 66 -22.07 -15.96 -19.06
C LYS A 66 -22.16 -14.58 -18.40
N LEU A 67 -21.92 -13.50 -19.15
CA LEU A 67 -22.04 -12.13 -18.62
C LEU A 67 -23.48 -11.78 -18.22
N ALA A 68 -24.47 -12.25 -18.96
CA ALA A 68 -25.89 -12.13 -18.58
C ALA A 68 -26.21 -12.92 -17.32
N ALA A 69 -25.64 -14.13 -17.15
CA ALA A 69 -25.76 -14.93 -15.94
C ALA A 69 -25.16 -14.21 -14.72
N THR A 70 -23.98 -13.59 -14.84
CA THR A 70 -23.37 -12.79 -13.78
C THR A 70 -24.29 -11.64 -13.31
N LEU A 71 -24.96 -10.95 -14.24
CA LEU A 71 -25.96 -9.94 -13.87
C LEU A 71 -27.13 -10.56 -13.10
N ASN A 72 -27.62 -11.72 -13.52
CA ASN A 72 -28.69 -12.43 -12.82
C ASN A 72 -28.29 -12.86 -11.41
N GLU A 73 -27.08 -13.37 -11.21
CA GLU A 73 -26.54 -13.74 -9.88
C GLU A 73 -26.59 -12.54 -8.92
N VAL A 74 -26.20 -11.35 -9.39
CA VAL A 74 -26.30 -10.15 -8.56
C VAL A 74 -27.73 -9.75 -8.29
N LEU A 75 -28.64 -9.85 -9.27
CA LEU A 75 -30.06 -9.49 -9.10
C LEU A 75 -30.78 -10.42 -8.12
N ILE A 76 -30.42 -11.70 -8.04
CA ILE A 76 -30.90 -12.64 -7.04
C ILE A 76 -30.62 -12.12 -5.62
N ASN A 77 -29.48 -11.56 -5.37
CA ASN A 77 -29.14 -10.97 -4.07
C ASN A 77 -30.02 -9.76 -3.72
N TYR A 78 -30.62 -9.10 -4.72
CA TYR A 78 -31.63 -8.05 -4.53
C TYR A 78 -33.07 -8.60 -4.39
N GLY A 79 -33.25 -9.92 -4.40
CA GLY A 79 -34.54 -10.55 -4.34
C GLY A 79 -35.32 -10.51 -5.68
N ILE A 80 -34.64 -10.21 -6.78
CA ILE A 80 -35.24 -10.27 -8.13
C ILE A 80 -35.00 -11.68 -8.68
N SER A 81 -36.09 -12.34 -9.10
CA SER A 81 -35.99 -13.63 -9.80
C SER A 81 -35.13 -13.50 -11.06
N PRO A 82 -34.42 -14.56 -11.46
CA PRO A 82 -33.57 -14.54 -12.66
C PRO A 82 -34.37 -14.03 -13.87
N LEU A 83 -33.81 -13.06 -14.55
CA LEU A 83 -34.40 -12.47 -15.76
C LEU A 83 -34.16 -13.41 -16.95
N PRO A 84 -35.14 -13.56 -17.86
CA PRO A 84 -34.97 -14.35 -19.08
C PRO A 84 -33.85 -13.74 -19.95
N VAL A 85 -32.96 -14.59 -20.43
CA VAL A 85 -31.89 -14.23 -21.37
C VAL A 85 -32.30 -14.73 -22.77
N THR A 86 -32.39 -13.81 -23.73
CA THR A 86 -32.78 -14.14 -25.10
C THR A 86 -31.93 -13.39 -26.12
N THR A 87 -31.78 -13.96 -27.33
CA THR A 87 -31.08 -13.27 -28.42
C THR A 87 -32.02 -12.23 -29.06
N LEU A 88 -31.47 -11.04 -29.33
CA LEU A 88 -32.19 -9.98 -30.02
C LEU A 88 -32.58 -10.43 -31.45
N GLN A 89 -33.85 -10.51 -31.75
CA GLN A 89 -34.36 -11.00 -33.05
C GLN A 89 -34.44 -9.89 -34.12
N GLU A 90 -34.68 -8.66 -33.65
CA GLU A 90 -34.85 -7.47 -34.52
C GLU A 90 -33.83 -6.41 -34.13
N ASN A 91 -33.48 -5.52 -35.04
CA ASN A 91 -32.53 -4.39 -34.76
C ASN A 91 -33.12 -3.35 -33.81
N LYS A 92 -34.30 -3.58 -33.20
CA LYS A 92 -34.96 -2.66 -32.29
C LYS A 92 -35.10 -3.29 -30.90
N GLN A 93 -34.46 -2.67 -29.91
CA GLN A 93 -34.53 -3.04 -28.51
C GLN A 93 -35.97 -2.75 -27.97
N PRO A 94 -36.71 -3.75 -27.47
CA PRO A 94 -38.00 -3.53 -26.84
C PRO A 94 -37.87 -2.80 -25.51
N ALA A 95 -38.97 -2.15 -25.08
CA ALA A 95 -39.01 -1.54 -23.75
C ALA A 95 -38.94 -2.62 -22.65
N ASN A 96 -38.56 -2.21 -21.44
CA ASN A 96 -38.35 -3.09 -20.28
C ASN A 96 -37.30 -4.18 -20.52
N SER A 97 -36.16 -3.81 -21.17
CA SER A 97 -35.09 -4.74 -21.45
C SER A 97 -33.69 -4.14 -21.17
N ILE A 98 -32.76 -5.04 -20.96
CA ILE A 98 -31.31 -4.76 -20.82
C ILE A 98 -30.62 -5.41 -22.01
N LEU A 99 -29.97 -4.65 -22.88
CA LEU A 99 -29.24 -5.16 -24.03
C LEU A 99 -27.74 -5.17 -23.72
N LEU A 100 -27.11 -6.33 -23.89
CA LEU A 100 -25.65 -6.50 -23.92
C LEU A 100 -25.24 -6.73 -25.39
N SER A 101 -24.43 -5.84 -25.94
CA SER A 101 -24.09 -5.87 -27.37
C SER A 101 -22.60 -5.71 -27.60
N VAL A 102 -22.02 -6.70 -28.26
CA VAL A 102 -20.63 -6.69 -28.73
C VAL A 102 -20.62 -6.56 -30.24
N ASP A 103 -20.03 -5.44 -30.74
CA ASP A 103 -19.89 -5.16 -32.16
C ASP A 103 -18.78 -4.10 -32.36
N ASN A 104 -18.42 -3.84 -33.60
CA ASN A 104 -17.47 -2.79 -33.97
C ASN A 104 -18.14 -1.39 -33.83
N TYR A 105 -17.99 -0.78 -32.69
CA TYR A 105 -18.46 0.58 -32.42
C TYR A 105 -17.33 1.59 -32.60
N ASN A 106 -17.42 2.47 -33.59
CA ASN A 106 -16.39 3.51 -33.90
C ASN A 106 -16.15 4.48 -32.73
N GLU A 107 -17.11 4.60 -31.81
CA GLU A 107 -17.03 5.48 -30.64
C GLU A 107 -16.17 4.86 -29.50
N ILE A 108 -15.77 3.57 -29.63
CA ILE A 108 -15.03 2.83 -28.61
C ILE A 108 -13.68 2.41 -29.18
N SER A 109 -12.61 3.08 -28.76
CA SER A 109 -11.24 2.82 -29.24
C SER A 109 -10.49 1.74 -28.46
N SER A 110 -11.00 1.36 -27.28
CA SER A 110 -10.36 0.40 -26.38
C SER A 110 -11.13 -0.92 -26.32
N ALA A 111 -10.44 -2.05 -26.34
CA ALA A 111 -11.04 -3.37 -26.10
C ALA A 111 -11.66 -3.51 -24.71
N GLU A 112 -11.28 -2.66 -23.76
CA GLU A 112 -11.84 -2.59 -22.42
C GLU A 112 -12.91 -1.47 -22.27
N GLY A 113 -13.12 -0.69 -23.34
CA GLY A 113 -14.07 0.42 -23.35
C GLY A 113 -15.51 -0.04 -23.53
N TYR A 114 -16.45 0.80 -23.06
CA TYR A 114 -17.88 0.55 -23.18
C TYR A 114 -18.69 1.85 -23.22
N ILE A 115 -19.93 1.74 -23.73
CA ILE A 115 -20.96 2.76 -23.63
C ILE A 115 -22.15 2.15 -22.89
N LEU A 116 -22.54 2.77 -21.77
CA LEU A 116 -23.71 2.39 -20.99
C LEU A 116 -24.77 3.50 -21.05
N GLU A 117 -25.90 3.22 -21.62
CA GLU A 117 -27.04 4.12 -21.71
C GLU A 117 -28.22 3.58 -20.89
N VAL A 118 -28.62 4.33 -19.88
CA VAL A 118 -29.79 4.03 -19.04
C VAL A 118 -30.88 5.04 -19.36
N SER A 119 -31.99 4.59 -19.94
CA SER A 119 -33.19 5.39 -20.18
C SER A 119 -34.32 4.97 -19.23
N LYS A 120 -35.47 5.64 -19.29
CA LYS A 120 -36.68 5.18 -18.56
C LYS A 120 -37.21 3.83 -19.09
N LYS A 121 -36.88 3.46 -20.34
CA LYS A 121 -37.45 2.30 -21.03
C LYS A 121 -36.49 1.15 -21.21
N THR A 122 -35.19 1.42 -21.30
CA THR A 122 -34.16 0.42 -21.63
C THR A 122 -32.84 0.72 -20.95
N ILE A 123 -32.05 -0.33 -20.73
CA ILE A 123 -30.61 -0.26 -20.48
C ILE A 123 -29.92 -0.83 -21.72
N THR A 124 -28.93 -0.13 -22.26
CA THR A 124 -28.13 -0.59 -23.40
C THR A 124 -26.66 -0.48 -23.01
N LEU A 125 -25.95 -1.62 -23.04
CA LEU A 125 -24.53 -1.73 -22.81
C LEU A 125 -23.84 -2.23 -24.07
N ARG A 126 -22.98 -1.41 -24.65
CA ARG A 126 -22.25 -1.66 -25.90
C ARG A 126 -20.75 -1.67 -25.65
N ALA A 127 -20.06 -2.61 -26.26
CA ALA A 127 -18.60 -2.69 -26.25
C ALA A 127 -18.08 -3.39 -27.49
N THR A 128 -16.78 -3.30 -27.76
CA THR A 128 -16.12 -4.01 -28.85
C THR A 128 -15.72 -5.45 -28.47
N THR A 129 -15.69 -5.76 -27.17
CA THR A 129 -15.34 -7.10 -26.64
C THR A 129 -16.21 -7.45 -25.44
N GLY A 130 -16.23 -8.74 -25.05
CA GLY A 130 -16.84 -9.20 -23.80
C GLY A 130 -16.21 -8.54 -22.55
N LYS A 131 -14.92 -8.25 -22.61
CA LYS A 131 -14.21 -7.54 -21.53
C LYS A 131 -14.78 -6.14 -21.27
N GLY A 132 -15.07 -5.38 -22.33
CA GLY A 132 -15.74 -4.08 -22.21
C GLY A 132 -17.17 -4.21 -21.64
N ILE A 133 -17.95 -5.25 -22.05
CA ILE A 133 -19.25 -5.53 -21.43
C ILE A 133 -19.10 -5.82 -19.94
N PHE A 134 -18.10 -6.62 -19.54
CA PHE A 134 -17.85 -6.91 -18.13
C PHE A 134 -17.61 -5.63 -17.29
N TYR A 135 -16.73 -4.72 -17.77
CA TYR A 135 -16.47 -3.47 -17.06
C TYR A 135 -17.66 -2.52 -17.06
N GLY A 136 -18.46 -2.52 -18.13
CA GLY A 136 -19.72 -1.81 -18.16
C GLY A 136 -20.75 -2.35 -17.16
N LEU A 137 -20.80 -3.67 -16.98
CA LEU A 137 -21.60 -4.32 -15.93
C LEU A 137 -21.12 -3.89 -14.54
N GLN A 138 -19.81 -3.82 -14.26
CA GLN A 138 -19.32 -3.32 -12.96
C GLN A 138 -19.82 -1.89 -12.68
N SER A 139 -19.85 -1.02 -13.69
CA SER A 139 -20.41 0.32 -13.54
C SER A 139 -21.93 0.32 -13.35
N LEU A 140 -22.65 -0.53 -14.07
CA LEU A 140 -24.10 -0.70 -13.89
C LEU A 140 -24.43 -1.18 -12.47
N LEU A 141 -23.69 -2.16 -11.94
CA LEU A 141 -23.83 -2.69 -10.58
C LEU A 141 -23.57 -1.60 -9.53
N GLN A 142 -22.58 -0.73 -9.77
CA GLN A 142 -22.30 0.40 -8.87
C GLN A 142 -23.33 1.54 -8.97
N LEU A 143 -24.15 1.62 -10.02
CA LEU A 143 -25.33 2.51 -10.09
C LEU A 143 -26.54 1.98 -9.32
N MET A 144 -26.58 0.68 -9.01
CA MET A 144 -27.64 0.10 -8.18
C MET A 144 -27.57 0.67 -6.76
N PRO A 145 -28.71 0.86 -6.09
CA PRO A 145 -28.73 1.26 -4.68
C PRO A 145 -28.00 0.20 -3.83
N VAL A 146 -27.30 0.64 -2.80
CA VAL A 146 -26.75 -0.30 -1.81
C VAL A 146 -27.90 -0.97 -1.09
N GLN A 147 -27.89 -2.29 -1.01
CA GLN A 147 -28.93 -3.07 -0.39
C GLN A 147 -28.94 -2.82 1.13
N ASP A 148 -30.10 -2.66 1.71
CA ASP A 148 -30.28 -2.68 3.16
C ASP A 148 -30.57 -4.13 3.59
N ASN A 149 -29.68 -4.73 4.35
CA ASN A 149 -29.78 -6.13 4.80
C ASN A 149 -31.09 -6.44 5.55
N ASN A 150 -31.79 -5.40 6.02
CA ASN A 150 -33.08 -5.54 6.71
C ASN A 150 -34.30 -5.55 5.76
N LYS A 151 -34.10 -5.43 4.44
CA LYS A 151 -35.16 -5.41 3.43
C LYS A 151 -34.96 -6.54 2.43
N SER A 152 -35.40 -7.73 2.77
CA SER A 152 -35.50 -8.84 1.83
C SER A 152 -36.68 -8.62 0.87
N GLY A 153 -36.47 -8.91 -0.44
CA GLY A 153 -37.52 -8.95 -1.44
C GLY A 153 -37.92 -7.59 -2.01
N LEU A 154 -36.99 -6.91 -2.69
CA LEU A 154 -37.35 -5.73 -3.48
C LEU A 154 -38.21 -6.14 -4.68
N SER A 155 -39.37 -5.49 -4.88
CA SER A 155 -40.18 -5.66 -6.09
C SER A 155 -39.52 -5.08 -7.36
N SER A 156 -38.51 -4.21 -7.20
CA SER A 156 -37.75 -3.63 -8.30
C SER A 156 -36.48 -2.93 -7.84
N VAL A 157 -35.44 -2.94 -8.69
CA VAL A 157 -34.22 -2.18 -8.53
C VAL A 157 -34.26 -0.98 -9.47
N LYS A 158 -34.11 0.24 -8.90
CA LYS A 158 -34.20 1.50 -9.66
C LYS A 158 -32.81 2.05 -9.97
N ILE A 159 -32.48 2.21 -11.25
CA ILE A 159 -31.20 2.72 -11.73
C ILE A 159 -31.41 4.12 -12.34
N PRO A 160 -30.63 5.14 -11.95
CA PRO A 160 -30.75 6.49 -12.49
C PRO A 160 -30.45 6.50 -14.00
N ALA A 161 -31.23 7.29 -14.75
CA ALA A 161 -31.00 7.47 -16.18
C ALA A 161 -29.71 8.28 -16.41
N CYS A 162 -28.85 7.76 -17.29
CA CYS A 162 -27.55 8.38 -17.61
C CYS A 162 -27.00 7.83 -18.92
N LYS A 163 -26.00 8.53 -19.46
CA LYS A 163 -25.10 8.00 -20.48
C LYS A 163 -23.66 8.03 -19.94
N ILE A 164 -22.95 6.91 -20.09
CA ILE A 164 -21.56 6.73 -19.70
C ILE A 164 -20.78 6.33 -20.94
N ILE A 165 -19.63 6.96 -21.15
CA ILE A 165 -18.59 6.53 -22.10
C ILE A 165 -17.35 6.35 -21.26
N ASP A 166 -16.73 5.15 -21.31
CA ASP A 166 -15.66 4.84 -20.39
C ASP A 166 -14.65 3.85 -21.00
N TYR A 167 -13.40 4.03 -20.65
CA TYR A 167 -12.26 3.20 -21.01
C TYR A 167 -11.08 3.49 -20.08
N PRO A 168 -10.15 2.52 -19.88
CA PRO A 168 -9.01 2.73 -18.98
C PRO A 168 -7.96 3.67 -19.57
N ARG A 169 -7.30 4.42 -18.68
CA ARG A 169 -6.11 5.21 -18.99
C ARG A 169 -4.90 4.31 -19.25
N PHE A 170 -4.73 3.26 -18.46
CA PHE A 170 -3.59 2.35 -18.53
C PHE A 170 -4.02 0.91 -18.83
N PRO A 171 -3.26 0.17 -19.65
CA PRO A 171 -3.53 -1.24 -19.95
C PRO A 171 -3.24 -2.17 -18.75
N TYR A 172 -2.30 -1.82 -17.88
CA TYR A 172 -1.94 -2.57 -16.67
C TYR A 172 -2.51 -1.87 -15.43
N ARG A 173 -3.23 -2.60 -14.61
CA ARG A 173 -3.79 -2.15 -13.35
C ARG A 173 -3.68 -3.32 -12.38
N GLY A 174 -2.64 -3.28 -11.53
CA GLY A 174 -2.20 -4.44 -10.76
C GLY A 174 -2.52 -4.37 -9.28
N MET A 175 -2.69 -5.57 -8.71
CA MET A 175 -2.60 -5.84 -7.28
C MET A 175 -1.74 -7.07 -7.07
N HIS A 176 -0.82 -6.98 -6.12
CA HIS A 176 0.09 -8.04 -5.72
C HIS A 176 -0.36 -8.66 -4.39
N LEU A 177 -0.08 -9.93 -4.20
CA LEU A 177 -0.20 -10.60 -2.91
C LEU A 177 0.96 -11.59 -2.73
N ASP A 178 1.74 -11.35 -1.68
CA ASP A 178 2.76 -12.27 -1.20
C ASP A 178 2.11 -13.44 -0.45
N VAL A 179 2.35 -14.66 -0.92
CA VAL A 179 1.95 -15.89 -0.25
C VAL A 179 3.15 -16.71 0.24
N GLY A 180 4.37 -16.25 -0.06
CA GLY A 180 5.63 -16.85 0.38
C GLY A 180 5.82 -16.69 1.89
N ARG A 181 5.67 -15.47 2.43
CA ARG A 181 5.82 -15.20 3.86
C ARG A 181 4.64 -15.76 4.66
N HIS A 182 3.40 -15.46 4.24
CA HIS A 182 2.19 -16.08 4.81
C HIS A 182 1.24 -16.53 3.70
N MET A 183 0.78 -17.78 3.82
CA MET A 183 -0.09 -18.42 2.84
C MET A 183 -1.58 -18.10 3.13
N PHE A 184 -2.39 -18.01 2.08
CA PHE A 184 -3.83 -17.75 2.19
C PHE A 184 -4.66 -18.84 1.50
N PRO A 185 -5.86 -19.17 2.02
CA PRO A 185 -6.74 -20.17 1.42
C PRO A 185 -7.20 -19.78 0.00
N VAL A 186 -7.44 -20.77 -0.85
CA VAL A 186 -7.94 -20.61 -2.24
C VAL A 186 -9.19 -19.71 -2.27
N GLU A 187 -10.12 -19.89 -1.34
CA GLU A 187 -11.35 -19.10 -1.25
C GLU A 187 -11.07 -17.61 -0.97
N PHE A 188 -10.02 -17.31 -0.21
CA PHE A 188 -9.62 -15.92 0.00
C PHE A 188 -8.99 -15.32 -1.27
N ILE A 189 -8.15 -16.06 -1.99
CA ILE A 189 -7.59 -15.61 -3.28
C ILE A 189 -8.72 -15.29 -4.27
N LYS A 190 -9.75 -16.13 -4.35
CA LYS A 190 -10.94 -15.87 -5.17
C LYS A 190 -11.67 -14.59 -4.72
N LYS A 191 -11.87 -14.39 -3.41
CA LYS A 191 -12.46 -13.15 -2.87
C LYS A 191 -11.62 -11.93 -3.23
N TYR A 192 -10.29 -12.04 -3.15
CA TYR A 192 -9.37 -10.97 -3.53
C TYR A 192 -9.52 -10.59 -5.01
N ILE A 193 -9.60 -11.59 -5.90
CA ILE A 193 -9.86 -11.40 -7.34
C ILE A 193 -11.24 -10.77 -7.59
N ASP A 194 -12.28 -11.16 -6.83
CA ASP A 194 -13.60 -10.53 -6.91
C ASP A 194 -13.56 -9.03 -6.59
N LEU A 195 -12.85 -8.67 -5.52
CA LEU A 195 -12.68 -7.28 -5.12
C LEU A 195 -11.87 -6.48 -6.14
N MET A 196 -10.82 -7.07 -6.72
CA MET A 196 -10.05 -6.48 -7.82
C MET A 196 -10.95 -6.18 -9.02
N SER A 197 -11.71 -7.18 -9.47
CA SER A 197 -12.56 -7.07 -10.66
C SER A 197 -13.70 -6.05 -10.49
N MET A 198 -14.26 -5.91 -9.28
CA MET A 198 -15.28 -4.92 -8.94
C MET A 198 -14.81 -3.49 -9.18
N TYR A 199 -13.51 -3.23 -9.02
CA TYR A 199 -12.87 -1.93 -9.26
C TYR A 199 -12.04 -1.89 -10.55
N LYS A 200 -12.28 -2.81 -11.48
CA LYS A 200 -11.67 -2.86 -12.83
C LYS A 200 -10.14 -3.03 -12.82
N VAL A 201 -9.58 -3.61 -11.76
CA VAL A 201 -8.19 -4.07 -11.70
C VAL A 201 -8.08 -5.36 -12.50
N ASN A 202 -7.06 -5.50 -13.37
CA ASN A 202 -7.01 -6.56 -14.37
C ASN A 202 -5.77 -7.45 -14.33
N ASN A 203 -4.84 -7.21 -13.41
CA ASN A 203 -3.67 -8.06 -13.22
C ASN A 203 -3.52 -8.41 -11.74
N PHE A 204 -3.49 -9.70 -11.44
CA PHE A 204 -3.15 -10.26 -10.14
C PHE A 204 -1.71 -10.76 -10.20
N HIS A 205 -0.81 -10.08 -9.53
CA HIS A 205 0.58 -10.48 -9.35
C HIS A 205 0.66 -11.40 -8.14
N TRP A 206 0.88 -12.69 -8.36
CA TRP A 206 0.87 -13.72 -7.34
C TRP A 206 2.31 -14.13 -7.01
N HIS A 207 2.81 -13.64 -5.87
CA HIS A 207 4.17 -13.89 -5.40
C HIS A 207 4.23 -15.23 -4.68
N LEU A 208 4.73 -16.26 -5.38
CA LEU A 208 4.58 -17.67 -5.02
C LEU A 208 5.79 -18.26 -4.30
N THR A 209 6.96 -17.64 -4.38
CA THR A 209 8.19 -18.21 -3.85
C THR A 209 9.02 -17.19 -3.12
N GLU A 210 9.64 -17.61 -2.01
CA GLU A 210 10.41 -16.77 -1.12
C GLU A 210 11.40 -17.58 -0.28
N ASP A 211 12.33 -16.93 0.41
CA ASP A 211 13.26 -17.56 1.35
C ASP A 211 12.54 -18.36 2.44
N GLN A 212 11.35 -17.92 2.85
CA GLN A 212 10.56 -18.48 3.94
C GLN A 212 9.51 -19.50 3.47
N GLY A 213 9.40 -19.72 2.16
CA GLY A 213 8.49 -20.73 1.66
C GLY A 213 8.26 -20.75 0.16
N TRP A 214 8.29 -21.93 -0.41
CA TRP A 214 7.90 -22.24 -1.78
C TRP A 214 6.43 -22.68 -1.81
N ARG A 215 5.56 -21.99 -2.55
CA ARG A 215 4.11 -22.15 -2.43
C ARG A 215 3.41 -22.78 -3.65
N LEU A 216 4.13 -23.27 -4.63
CA LEU A 216 3.54 -23.90 -5.82
C LEU A 216 4.09 -25.32 -6.01
N GLU A 217 3.21 -26.29 -6.19
CA GLU A 217 3.61 -27.66 -6.54
C GLU A 217 4.31 -27.68 -7.90
N ILE A 218 5.52 -28.25 -7.93
CA ILE A 218 6.30 -28.57 -9.13
C ILE A 218 6.53 -30.08 -9.14
N ARG A 219 5.85 -30.80 -10.00
CA ARG A 219 5.82 -32.28 -9.96
C ARG A 219 7.18 -32.91 -10.25
N LYS A 220 7.99 -32.24 -11.07
CA LYS A 220 9.36 -32.69 -11.33
C LYS A 220 10.28 -32.54 -10.13
N TYR A 221 9.95 -31.63 -9.21
CA TYR A 221 10.77 -31.27 -8.06
C TYR A 221 9.97 -31.29 -6.74
N PRO A 222 9.54 -32.51 -6.27
CA PRO A 222 8.62 -32.63 -5.12
C PRO A 222 9.17 -32.08 -3.81
N GLN A 223 10.50 -32.07 -3.62
CA GLN A 223 11.11 -31.52 -2.40
C GLN A 223 10.81 -30.01 -2.22
N LEU A 224 10.48 -29.28 -3.27
CA LEU A 224 10.07 -27.88 -3.18
C LEU A 224 8.82 -27.70 -2.30
N THR A 225 7.91 -28.70 -2.29
CA THR A 225 6.71 -28.68 -1.47
C THR A 225 6.78 -29.58 -0.25
N GLU A 226 7.64 -30.62 -0.26
CA GLU A 226 7.87 -31.49 0.90
C GLU A 226 8.77 -30.81 1.96
N THR A 227 9.78 -30.06 1.51
CA THR A 227 10.75 -29.34 2.37
C THR A 227 10.56 -27.83 2.27
N GLY A 228 10.65 -27.28 1.04
CA GLY A 228 10.69 -25.83 0.80
C GLY A 228 9.41 -25.10 1.18
N ALA A 229 8.27 -25.79 1.27
CA ALA A 229 7.01 -25.17 1.68
C ALA A 229 6.86 -24.99 3.21
N PHE A 230 7.79 -25.48 4.02
CA PHE A 230 7.64 -25.50 5.48
C PHE A 230 8.85 -24.92 6.18
N ARG A 231 8.60 -24.09 7.19
CA ARG A 231 9.61 -23.53 8.09
C ARG A 231 9.32 -23.91 9.54
N ARG A 232 10.36 -23.98 10.38
CA ARG A 232 10.24 -24.42 11.78
C ARG A 232 9.52 -23.40 12.68
N SER A 233 9.61 -22.11 12.36
CA SER A 233 9.00 -21.02 13.13
C SER A 233 8.85 -19.76 12.27
N SER A 234 8.11 -18.78 12.77
CA SER A 234 8.01 -17.46 12.16
C SER A 234 8.46 -16.37 13.13
N PRO A 235 9.01 -15.23 12.65
CA PRO A 235 9.43 -14.17 13.53
C PRO A 235 8.28 -13.54 14.30
N ILE A 236 8.57 -13.13 15.54
CA ILE A 236 7.71 -12.25 16.33
C ILE A 236 8.16 -10.81 16.09
N GLY A 237 7.21 -9.93 15.75
CA GLY A 237 7.50 -8.53 15.49
C GLY A 237 8.62 -8.36 14.46
N ARG A 238 9.53 -7.41 14.67
CA ARG A 238 10.67 -7.13 13.78
C ARG A 238 11.86 -8.02 14.12
N ASN A 239 11.72 -9.34 13.94
CA ASN A 239 12.76 -10.32 14.25
C ASN A 239 13.17 -10.33 15.76
N ALA A 240 12.21 -10.07 16.65
CA ALA A 240 12.43 -10.04 18.10
C ALA A 240 12.31 -11.42 18.75
N GLY A 241 12.74 -12.47 18.07
CA GLY A 241 12.55 -13.87 18.44
C GLY A 241 11.61 -14.58 17.47
N ASP A 242 11.29 -15.83 17.75
CA ASP A 242 10.38 -16.66 16.97
C ASP A 242 9.22 -17.25 17.79
N ASP A 243 8.17 -17.66 17.08
CA ASP A 243 6.95 -18.18 17.71
C ASP A 243 7.02 -19.69 18.04
N ASN A 244 8.09 -20.38 17.65
CA ASN A 244 8.24 -21.84 17.77
C ASN A 244 7.08 -22.64 17.15
N ILE A 245 6.37 -22.06 16.16
CA ILE A 245 5.24 -22.71 15.51
C ILE A 245 5.65 -23.16 14.12
N PHE A 246 5.60 -24.47 13.87
CA PHE A 246 5.81 -25.02 12.54
C PHE A 246 4.77 -24.45 11.57
N TYR A 247 5.24 -23.82 10.49
CA TYR A 247 4.41 -23.11 9.54
C TYR A 247 4.69 -23.53 8.12
N GLY A 248 3.63 -23.67 7.30
CA GLY A 248 3.80 -23.94 5.88
C GLY A 248 2.50 -24.30 5.17
N GLY A 249 2.69 -24.75 3.94
CA GLY A 249 1.63 -25.12 3.00
C GLY A 249 1.99 -24.69 1.59
N PHE A 250 1.26 -25.16 0.61
CA PHE A 250 1.44 -24.85 -0.80
C PHE A 250 0.12 -25.01 -1.54
N TYR A 251 0.06 -24.49 -2.76
CA TYR A 251 -1.03 -24.73 -3.70
C TYR A 251 -0.65 -25.87 -4.63
N THR A 252 -1.56 -26.85 -4.79
CA THR A 252 -1.43 -27.87 -5.82
C THR A 252 -1.57 -27.23 -7.21
N GLN A 253 -1.11 -27.87 -8.23
CA GLN A 253 -1.30 -27.37 -9.60
C GLN A 253 -2.78 -27.26 -9.97
N GLU A 254 -3.62 -28.16 -9.45
CA GLU A 254 -5.07 -28.12 -9.63
C GLU A 254 -5.68 -26.87 -8.98
N GLU A 255 -5.33 -26.55 -7.74
CA GLU A 255 -5.79 -25.33 -7.06
C GLU A 255 -5.30 -24.06 -7.78
N ALA A 256 -4.06 -24.05 -8.26
CA ALA A 256 -3.54 -22.92 -9.03
C ALA A 256 -4.31 -22.73 -10.36
N ARG A 257 -4.60 -23.82 -11.10
CA ARG A 257 -5.43 -23.78 -12.32
C ARG A 257 -6.86 -23.31 -12.02
N GLU A 258 -7.46 -23.75 -10.92
CA GLU A 258 -8.77 -23.31 -10.48
C GLU A 258 -8.81 -21.78 -10.23
N ILE A 259 -7.78 -21.25 -9.59
CA ILE A 259 -7.64 -19.80 -9.37
C ILE A 259 -7.48 -19.06 -10.69
N VAL A 260 -6.67 -19.56 -11.60
CA VAL A 260 -6.44 -18.97 -12.94
C VAL A 260 -7.73 -18.95 -13.76
N GLU A 261 -8.49 -20.04 -13.76
CA GLU A 261 -9.79 -20.11 -14.46
C GLU A 261 -10.81 -19.17 -13.84
N TYR A 262 -10.86 -19.12 -12.51
CA TYR A 262 -11.72 -18.20 -11.76
C TYR A 262 -11.43 -16.73 -12.09
N ALA A 263 -10.15 -16.35 -12.15
CA ALA A 263 -9.68 -15.03 -12.52
C ALA A 263 -10.02 -14.68 -13.98
N ALA A 264 -9.81 -15.63 -14.90
CA ALA A 264 -10.14 -15.46 -16.32
C ALA A 264 -11.64 -15.18 -16.53
N GLY A 265 -12.52 -15.82 -15.76
CA GLY A 265 -13.95 -15.54 -15.75
C GLY A 265 -14.32 -14.11 -15.30
N ARG A 266 -13.37 -13.38 -14.70
CA ARG A 266 -13.47 -11.99 -14.24
C ARG A 266 -12.59 -11.02 -15.02
N TYR A 267 -12.00 -11.48 -16.10
CA TYR A 267 -11.05 -10.74 -16.92
C TYR A 267 -9.83 -10.22 -16.14
N VAL A 268 -9.40 -10.97 -15.11
CA VAL A 268 -8.18 -10.74 -14.35
C VAL A 268 -7.13 -11.73 -14.85
N ASN A 269 -5.98 -11.22 -15.31
CA ASN A 269 -4.81 -12.00 -15.67
C ASN A 269 -4.01 -12.32 -14.41
N VAL A 270 -3.60 -13.55 -14.21
CA VAL A 270 -2.75 -13.97 -13.09
C VAL A 270 -1.31 -14.04 -13.57
N ILE A 271 -0.44 -13.24 -12.98
CA ILE A 271 1.00 -13.21 -13.27
C ILE A 271 1.71 -13.91 -12.11
N PRO A 272 2.28 -15.11 -12.33
CA PRO A 272 3.04 -15.79 -11.28
C PRO A 272 4.41 -15.15 -11.14
N GLU A 273 4.90 -15.08 -9.90
CA GLU A 273 6.28 -14.72 -9.60
C GLU A 273 7.02 -15.92 -9.03
N ILE A 274 8.17 -16.20 -9.63
CA ILE A 274 9.15 -17.19 -9.20
C ILE A 274 10.47 -16.46 -9.01
N GLU A 275 10.87 -16.33 -7.78
CA GLU A 275 12.05 -15.56 -7.39
C GLU A 275 13.35 -16.18 -7.87
N MET A 276 14.19 -15.34 -8.47
CA MET A 276 15.54 -15.66 -8.90
C MET A 276 16.34 -14.39 -9.25
N PRO A 277 17.67 -14.32 -9.00
CA PRO A 277 18.47 -15.35 -8.36
C PRO A 277 18.43 -15.28 -6.81
N GLY A 278 17.93 -14.17 -6.24
CA GLY A 278 17.71 -13.97 -4.80
C GLY A 278 16.45 -14.66 -4.28
N HIS A 279 16.14 -14.49 -3.00
CA HIS A 279 14.96 -15.02 -2.33
C HIS A 279 14.70 -16.51 -2.60
N ALA A 280 15.79 -17.29 -2.69
CA ALA A 280 15.80 -18.66 -3.19
C ALA A 280 16.03 -19.70 -2.09
N LEU A 281 16.13 -19.30 -0.82
CA LEU A 281 16.60 -20.20 0.25
C LEU A 281 15.66 -21.40 0.47
N ALA A 282 14.35 -21.24 0.26
CA ALA A 282 13.43 -22.38 0.32
C ALA A 282 13.73 -23.44 -0.78
N ALA A 283 14.09 -22.98 -1.99
CA ALA A 283 14.53 -23.88 -3.07
C ALA A 283 15.90 -24.50 -2.77
N LEU A 284 16.83 -23.72 -2.21
CA LEU A 284 18.15 -24.20 -1.82
C LEU A 284 18.08 -25.21 -0.67
N ALA A 285 17.18 -25.03 0.31
CA ALA A 285 16.91 -26.00 1.36
C ALA A 285 16.39 -27.34 0.80
N SER A 286 15.61 -27.27 -0.28
CA SER A 286 15.07 -28.44 -0.98
C SER A 286 16.13 -29.12 -1.85
N TYR A 287 16.99 -28.36 -2.51
CA TYR A 287 18.01 -28.82 -3.47
C TYR A 287 19.34 -28.09 -3.25
N PRO A 288 20.13 -28.47 -2.23
CA PRO A 288 21.30 -27.70 -1.79
C PRO A 288 22.39 -27.51 -2.86
N HIS A 289 22.48 -28.42 -3.83
CA HIS A 289 23.46 -28.34 -4.92
C HIS A 289 23.24 -27.15 -5.88
N LEU A 290 22.10 -26.46 -5.79
CA LEU A 290 21.78 -25.25 -6.57
C LEU A 290 22.44 -23.98 -6.00
N GLY A 291 22.86 -23.98 -4.73
CA GLY A 291 23.56 -22.88 -4.11
C GLY A 291 25.08 -22.92 -4.31
N CYS A 292 25.75 -21.82 -4.06
CA CYS A 292 27.21 -21.70 -4.22
C CYS A 292 28.00 -22.57 -3.25
N THR A 293 27.54 -22.75 -2.01
CA THR A 293 28.23 -23.52 -0.97
C THR A 293 27.86 -25.01 -0.97
N GLY A 294 26.74 -25.39 -1.65
CA GLY A 294 26.23 -26.75 -1.64
C GLY A 294 25.52 -27.16 -0.35
N GLY A 295 25.28 -26.21 0.55
CA GLY A 295 24.54 -26.41 1.80
C GLY A 295 25.39 -26.95 2.98
N PRO A 296 24.73 -27.42 4.07
CA PRO A 296 23.27 -27.52 4.20
C PRO A 296 22.57 -26.15 4.30
N TYR A 297 21.33 -26.07 3.82
CA TYR A 297 20.46 -24.90 3.95
C TYR A 297 19.18 -25.28 4.68
N GLU A 298 18.55 -24.32 5.35
CA GLU A 298 17.24 -24.44 5.95
C GLU A 298 16.30 -23.39 5.37
N VAL A 299 14.99 -23.69 5.32
CA VAL A 299 13.98 -22.68 4.99
C VAL A 299 14.02 -21.58 6.04
N TRP A 300 14.14 -20.34 5.60
CA TRP A 300 14.44 -19.23 6.50
C TRP A 300 13.30 -18.92 7.47
N THR A 301 13.66 -18.53 8.67
CA THR A 301 12.73 -18.18 9.76
C THR A 301 12.81 -16.73 10.18
N MET A 302 13.50 -15.90 9.39
CA MET A 302 13.63 -14.44 9.62
C MET A 302 13.08 -13.69 8.41
N TRP A 303 12.79 -12.40 8.59
CA TRP A 303 12.49 -11.50 7.48
C TRP A 303 13.73 -10.72 7.05
N GLY A 304 13.90 -10.47 5.77
CA GLY A 304 15.00 -9.69 5.21
C GLY A 304 15.62 -10.33 3.98
N VAL A 305 16.89 -10.03 3.71
CA VAL A 305 17.68 -10.48 2.56
C VAL A 305 18.71 -11.49 3.00
N HIS A 306 18.77 -12.65 2.35
CA HIS A 306 19.73 -13.70 2.67
C HIS A 306 20.86 -13.77 1.65
N ASP A 307 22.10 -14.02 2.11
CA ASP A 307 23.30 -14.08 1.24
C ASP A 307 23.30 -15.29 0.29
N ASP A 308 22.66 -16.40 0.66
CA ASP A 308 22.63 -17.59 -0.17
C ASP A 308 21.54 -17.51 -1.22
N ILE A 309 21.97 -17.39 -2.46
CA ILE A 309 21.15 -17.24 -3.68
C ILE A 309 21.52 -18.34 -4.69
N PHE A 310 20.77 -18.51 -5.76
CA PHE A 310 21.12 -19.45 -6.81
C PHE A 310 22.53 -19.21 -7.38
N CYS A 311 23.27 -20.30 -7.58
CA CYS A 311 24.64 -20.23 -8.12
C CYS A 311 24.64 -19.97 -9.62
N ALA A 312 24.91 -18.75 -10.06
CA ALA A 312 24.93 -18.38 -11.49
C ALA A 312 26.02 -19.06 -12.33
N GLY A 313 27.05 -19.62 -11.68
CA GLY A 313 28.07 -20.42 -12.34
C GLY A 313 27.71 -21.90 -12.53
N ASN A 314 26.60 -22.37 -11.94
CA ASN A 314 26.15 -23.73 -12.00
C ASN A 314 25.10 -23.94 -13.09
N GLU A 315 25.42 -24.66 -14.15
CA GLU A 315 24.50 -24.93 -15.26
C GLU A 315 23.23 -25.71 -14.79
N GLY A 316 23.34 -26.53 -13.75
CA GLY A 316 22.22 -27.24 -13.15
C GLY A 316 21.12 -26.31 -12.60
N VAL A 317 21.48 -25.07 -12.21
CA VAL A 317 20.51 -24.05 -11.79
C VAL A 317 19.60 -23.64 -12.97
N PHE A 318 20.18 -23.40 -14.14
CA PHE A 318 19.40 -23.02 -15.31
C PHE A 318 18.48 -24.15 -15.77
N HIS A 319 18.96 -25.40 -15.79
CA HIS A 319 18.11 -26.55 -16.09
C HIS A 319 16.96 -26.71 -15.09
N PHE A 320 17.24 -26.52 -13.80
CA PHE A 320 16.21 -26.54 -12.75
C PHE A 320 15.14 -25.45 -12.98
N LEU A 321 15.57 -24.21 -13.20
CA LEU A 321 14.65 -23.10 -13.43
C LEU A 321 13.87 -23.21 -14.73
N GLU A 322 14.48 -23.71 -15.80
CA GLU A 322 13.81 -23.98 -17.08
C GLU A 322 12.71 -25.04 -16.91
N ASP A 323 12.96 -26.08 -16.14
CA ASP A 323 11.97 -27.12 -15.81
C ASP A 323 10.83 -26.56 -14.96
N VAL A 324 11.14 -25.79 -13.90
CA VAL A 324 10.15 -25.11 -13.06
C VAL A 324 9.27 -24.18 -13.89
N LEU A 325 9.89 -23.32 -14.69
CA LEU A 325 9.18 -22.37 -15.55
C LEU A 325 8.33 -23.06 -16.63
N THR A 326 8.72 -24.26 -17.07
CA THR A 326 7.91 -25.06 -17.99
C THR A 326 6.59 -25.49 -17.37
N GLU A 327 6.59 -25.98 -16.12
CA GLU A 327 5.36 -26.31 -15.38
C GLU A 327 4.54 -25.05 -15.04
N VAL A 328 5.22 -23.96 -14.68
CA VAL A 328 4.56 -22.66 -14.43
C VAL A 328 3.82 -22.17 -15.68
N MET A 329 4.44 -22.24 -16.85
CA MET A 329 3.81 -21.82 -18.13
C MET A 329 2.62 -22.68 -18.52
N ASP A 330 2.59 -23.95 -18.11
CA ASP A 330 1.46 -24.86 -18.34
C ASP A 330 0.25 -24.52 -17.43
N ILE A 331 0.51 -23.98 -16.24
CA ILE A 331 -0.52 -23.56 -15.29
C ILE A 331 -1.05 -22.16 -15.63
N PHE A 332 -0.14 -21.23 -15.94
CA PHE A 332 -0.45 -19.80 -16.08
C PHE A 332 -0.39 -19.37 -17.57
N PRO A 333 -1.54 -19.04 -18.19
CA PRO A 333 -1.59 -18.60 -19.59
C PRO A 333 -1.11 -17.16 -19.79
N SER A 334 -0.73 -16.44 -18.74
CA SER A 334 -0.24 -15.07 -18.80
C SER A 334 0.92 -14.93 -19.79
N LYS A 335 0.89 -13.87 -20.59
CA LYS A 335 2.04 -13.48 -21.42
C LYS A 335 3.28 -13.19 -20.58
N TYR A 336 3.08 -12.72 -19.35
CA TYR A 336 4.13 -12.30 -18.43
C TYR A 336 4.39 -13.35 -17.35
N ILE A 337 5.67 -13.57 -17.06
CA ILE A 337 6.16 -14.28 -15.87
C ILE A 337 7.03 -13.29 -15.11
N HIS A 338 6.75 -13.07 -13.83
CA HIS A 338 7.61 -12.27 -12.99
C HIS A 338 8.72 -13.16 -12.43
N ILE A 339 9.97 -12.71 -12.50
CA ILE A 339 11.14 -13.49 -12.14
C ILE A 339 11.87 -12.94 -10.90
N GLY A 340 11.26 -11.98 -10.19
CA GLY A 340 11.90 -11.26 -9.08
C GLY A 340 13.07 -10.41 -9.56
N GLY A 341 14.27 -10.79 -9.19
CA GLY A 341 15.50 -10.12 -9.60
C GLY A 341 16.01 -9.09 -8.62
N ASP A 342 15.24 -8.86 -7.55
CA ASP A 342 15.56 -7.93 -6.47
C ASP A 342 16.50 -8.53 -5.42
N GLU A 343 17.08 -7.65 -4.64
CA GLU A 343 17.81 -7.92 -3.40
C GLU A 343 18.75 -9.14 -3.45
N ALA A 344 19.40 -9.38 -4.59
CA ALA A 344 20.32 -10.50 -4.77
C ALA A 344 21.76 -10.12 -4.35
N PRO A 345 22.25 -10.50 -3.13
CA PRO A 345 23.57 -10.17 -2.66
C PRO A 345 24.64 -10.85 -3.52
N LYS A 346 25.75 -10.15 -3.77
CA LYS A 346 26.86 -10.68 -4.58
C LYS A 346 27.88 -11.44 -3.73
N THR A 347 27.76 -11.42 -2.41
CA THR A 347 28.69 -11.97 -1.42
C THR A 347 29.13 -13.40 -1.76
N ARG A 348 28.18 -14.28 -2.11
CA ARG A 348 28.49 -15.67 -2.47
C ARG A 348 29.12 -15.77 -3.85
N TRP A 349 28.62 -15.02 -4.84
CA TRP A 349 29.15 -15.06 -6.20
C TRP A 349 30.58 -14.56 -6.31
N ASP A 350 30.94 -13.54 -5.51
CA ASP A 350 32.29 -12.93 -5.51
C ASP A 350 33.39 -13.92 -5.09
N VAL A 351 33.06 -14.93 -4.29
CA VAL A 351 34.00 -15.94 -3.78
C VAL A 351 33.77 -17.34 -4.36
N CYS A 352 32.70 -17.56 -5.12
CA CYS A 352 32.36 -18.87 -5.68
C CYS A 352 33.18 -19.15 -6.95
N GLU A 353 33.99 -20.20 -6.94
CA GLU A 353 34.84 -20.58 -8.10
C GLU A 353 34.03 -20.74 -9.39
N LYS A 354 32.84 -21.36 -9.35
CA LYS A 354 31.96 -21.57 -10.51
C LYS A 354 31.45 -20.22 -11.07
N CYS A 355 31.03 -19.31 -10.19
CA CYS A 355 30.57 -17.97 -10.59
C CYS A 355 31.72 -17.15 -11.17
N GLN A 356 32.88 -17.17 -10.56
CA GLN A 356 34.07 -16.47 -11.07
C GLN A 356 34.58 -17.07 -12.40
N GLN A 357 34.46 -18.38 -12.57
CA GLN A 357 34.76 -19.02 -13.85
C GLN A 357 33.77 -18.57 -14.94
N ARG A 358 32.46 -18.51 -14.64
CA ARG A 358 31.43 -18.02 -15.57
C ARG A 358 31.69 -16.58 -15.98
N ILE A 359 32.05 -15.70 -15.04
CA ILE A 359 32.43 -14.30 -15.34
C ILE A 359 33.55 -14.26 -16.38
N LYS A 360 34.59 -15.08 -16.22
CA LYS A 360 35.70 -15.15 -17.18
C LYS A 360 35.29 -15.70 -18.54
N GLU A 361 34.53 -16.79 -18.57
CA GLU A 361 34.10 -17.45 -19.82
C GLU A 361 33.19 -16.53 -20.66
N GLU A 362 32.24 -15.86 -20.02
CA GLU A 362 31.31 -14.94 -20.67
C GLU A 362 31.88 -13.52 -20.83
N LYS A 363 33.13 -13.28 -20.36
CA LYS A 363 33.83 -11.98 -20.41
C LYS A 363 33.06 -10.86 -19.72
N LEU A 364 32.41 -11.17 -18.61
CA LEU A 364 31.69 -10.23 -17.79
C LEU A 364 32.69 -9.46 -16.91
N LYS A 365 32.29 -8.25 -16.52
CA LYS A 365 33.15 -7.35 -15.73
C LYS A 365 33.15 -7.74 -14.24
N ASP A 366 31.97 -8.08 -13.72
CA ASP A 366 31.76 -8.30 -12.29
C ASP A 366 30.47 -9.12 -12.02
N SER A 367 30.14 -9.31 -10.75
CA SER A 367 28.94 -10.04 -10.34
C SER A 367 27.62 -9.32 -10.65
N HIS A 368 27.62 -8.02 -10.93
CA HIS A 368 26.43 -7.30 -11.42
C HIS A 368 26.13 -7.67 -12.88
N GLU A 369 27.16 -7.72 -13.73
CA GLU A 369 26.99 -8.22 -15.09
C GLU A 369 26.66 -9.72 -15.10
N LEU A 370 27.09 -10.50 -14.10
CA LEU A 370 26.69 -11.89 -13.93
C LEU A 370 25.18 -12.02 -13.64
N GLN A 371 24.59 -11.10 -12.87
CA GLN A 371 23.13 -11.05 -12.68
C GLN A 371 22.42 -10.74 -14.00
N SER A 372 22.88 -9.76 -14.75
CA SER A 372 22.34 -9.45 -16.08
C SER A 372 22.42 -10.66 -17.03
N TYR A 373 23.55 -11.38 -17.03
CA TYR A 373 23.70 -12.64 -17.78
C TYR A 373 22.67 -13.69 -17.35
N PHE A 374 22.48 -13.88 -16.04
CA PHE A 374 21.51 -14.83 -15.48
C PHE A 374 20.09 -14.51 -15.96
N ILE A 375 19.66 -13.26 -15.79
CA ILE A 375 18.34 -12.79 -16.21
C ILE A 375 18.15 -12.91 -17.72
N THR A 376 19.16 -12.54 -18.50
CA THR A 376 19.12 -12.64 -19.98
C THR A 376 18.98 -14.10 -20.46
N ARG A 377 19.59 -15.05 -19.75
CA ARG A 377 19.39 -16.49 -20.09
C ARG A 377 17.96 -16.94 -19.83
N ILE A 378 17.39 -16.57 -18.70
CA ILE A 378 16.00 -16.89 -18.35
C ILE A 378 15.03 -16.18 -19.33
N GLU A 379 15.28 -14.91 -19.66
CA GLU A 379 14.51 -14.21 -20.68
C GLU A 379 14.52 -14.93 -22.02
N LYS A 380 15.68 -15.32 -22.51
CA LYS A 380 15.80 -16.08 -23.80
C LYS A 380 15.00 -17.36 -23.75
N PHE A 381 15.01 -18.08 -22.64
CA PHE A 381 14.21 -19.28 -22.47
C PHE A 381 12.70 -18.96 -22.54
N LEU A 382 12.22 -17.98 -21.78
CA LEU A 382 10.81 -17.59 -21.75
C LEU A 382 10.34 -17.03 -23.11
N ASN A 383 11.16 -16.20 -23.75
CA ASN A 383 10.84 -15.64 -25.09
C ASN A 383 10.69 -16.73 -26.14
N LYS A 384 11.51 -17.78 -26.11
CA LYS A 384 11.38 -18.97 -26.99
C LYS A 384 10.02 -19.65 -26.82
N HIS A 385 9.40 -19.56 -25.66
CA HIS A 385 8.07 -20.09 -25.36
C HIS A 385 6.94 -19.03 -25.48
N GLY A 386 7.23 -17.86 -26.07
CA GLY A 386 6.25 -16.81 -26.32
C GLY A 386 5.85 -16.03 -25.06
N ARG A 387 6.67 -16.10 -24.00
CA ARG A 387 6.47 -15.36 -22.74
C ARG A 387 7.43 -14.18 -22.64
N GLN A 388 7.09 -13.20 -21.82
CA GLN A 388 7.94 -12.04 -21.51
C GLN A 388 8.20 -11.99 -20.00
N ILE A 389 9.39 -11.53 -19.62
CA ILE A 389 9.72 -11.34 -18.21
C ILE A 389 9.23 -9.99 -17.70
N ILE A 390 8.86 -9.99 -16.42
CA ILE A 390 8.82 -8.81 -15.58
C ILE A 390 9.85 -9.05 -14.48
N GLY A 391 10.58 -8.01 -14.04
CA GLY A 391 11.43 -8.09 -12.86
C GLY A 391 11.43 -6.75 -12.13
N TRP A 392 11.78 -6.80 -10.85
CA TRP A 392 11.98 -5.62 -10.03
C TRP A 392 13.10 -4.74 -10.59
N ASP A 393 13.17 -3.48 -10.23
CA ASP A 393 14.04 -2.51 -10.91
C ASP A 393 15.55 -2.74 -10.70
N GLU A 394 15.97 -3.70 -9.85
CA GLU A 394 17.34 -4.18 -9.76
C GLU A 394 17.83 -4.91 -11.02
N ILE A 395 16.92 -5.40 -11.87
CA ILE A 395 17.32 -5.98 -13.16
C ILE A 395 17.96 -4.99 -14.12
N LEU A 396 17.91 -3.68 -13.81
CA LEU A 396 18.66 -2.65 -14.52
C LEU A 396 20.19 -2.73 -14.24
N GLU A 397 20.57 -3.32 -13.12
CA GLU A 397 21.96 -3.39 -12.68
C GLU A 397 22.77 -4.36 -13.58
N GLY A 398 23.94 -3.95 -14.04
CA GLY A 398 24.78 -4.75 -14.93
C GLY A 398 24.28 -4.86 -16.38
N GLY A 399 23.12 -4.28 -16.72
CA GLY A 399 22.52 -4.26 -18.06
C GLY A 399 21.16 -4.96 -18.13
N LEU A 400 20.19 -4.30 -18.75
CA LEU A 400 18.82 -4.79 -18.87
C LEU A 400 18.68 -5.79 -20.04
N ALA A 401 17.99 -6.91 -19.79
CA ALA A 401 17.64 -7.87 -20.83
C ALA A 401 16.70 -7.26 -21.88
N PRO A 402 16.87 -7.55 -23.20
CA PRO A 402 16.30 -6.75 -24.29
C PRO A 402 14.77 -6.60 -24.31
N GLY A 403 14.03 -7.60 -23.85
CA GLY A 403 12.55 -7.61 -23.85
C GLY A 403 11.95 -7.49 -22.45
N ALA A 404 12.75 -7.21 -21.42
CA ALA A 404 12.30 -7.15 -20.06
C ALA A 404 11.36 -5.96 -19.79
N THR A 405 10.30 -6.21 -19.03
CA THR A 405 9.45 -5.19 -18.41
C THR A 405 9.97 -4.92 -17.00
N VAL A 406 10.14 -3.66 -16.64
CA VAL A 406 10.69 -3.25 -15.34
C VAL A 406 9.57 -2.87 -14.38
N MET A 407 9.55 -3.48 -13.20
CA MET A 407 8.65 -3.09 -12.10
C MET A 407 9.41 -2.21 -11.10
N SER A 408 9.11 -0.90 -11.10
CA SER A 408 9.87 0.10 -10.34
C SER A 408 9.30 0.30 -8.95
N TRP A 409 10.01 -0.15 -7.90
CA TRP A 409 9.55 -0.12 -6.52
C TRP A 409 10.38 0.77 -5.58
N ARG A 410 11.69 0.91 -5.81
CA ARG A 410 12.61 1.73 -5.00
C ARG A 410 12.39 3.24 -5.16
N GLY A 411 11.43 3.63 -5.95
CA GLY A 411 11.05 4.98 -6.33
C GLY A 411 10.52 5.00 -7.75
N THR A 412 10.66 6.13 -8.43
CA THR A 412 10.29 6.28 -9.85
C THR A 412 11.48 6.27 -10.78
N GLU A 413 12.70 6.35 -10.23
CA GLU A 413 13.95 6.55 -10.96
C GLU A 413 14.27 5.35 -11.88
N GLY A 414 14.09 4.11 -11.37
CA GLY A 414 14.25 2.89 -12.15
C GLY A 414 13.29 2.84 -13.34
N GLY A 415 12.02 3.19 -13.10
CA GLY A 415 11.01 3.26 -14.16
C GLY A 415 11.31 4.35 -15.19
N ILE A 416 11.78 5.53 -14.76
CA ILE A 416 12.21 6.61 -15.67
C ILE A 416 13.39 6.15 -16.55
N ALA A 417 14.38 5.48 -15.96
CA ALA A 417 15.53 4.97 -16.68
C ALA A 417 15.11 3.92 -17.74
N ALA A 418 14.28 2.94 -17.36
CA ALA A 418 13.77 1.90 -18.24
C ALA A 418 12.93 2.49 -19.40
N ALA A 419 12.00 3.41 -19.12
CA ALA A 419 11.18 4.07 -20.14
C ALA A 419 12.02 4.86 -21.15
N LYS A 420 13.08 5.55 -20.71
CA LYS A 420 14.03 6.24 -21.59
C LYS A 420 14.84 5.28 -22.47
N MET A 421 15.08 4.07 -21.99
CA MET A 421 15.71 3.00 -22.76
C MET A 421 14.75 2.31 -23.74
N GLY A 422 13.44 2.60 -23.66
CA GLY A 422 12.41 2.02 -24.52
C GLY A 422 11.83 0.71 -24.00
N HIS A 423 11.95 0.43 -22.71
CA HIS A 423 11.36 -0.73 -22.03
C HIS A 423 10.03 -0.38 -21.38
N ASP A 424 9.10 -1.34 -21.40
CA ASP A 424 7.82 -1.18 -20.70
C ASP A 424 8.03 -1.21 -19.18
N VAL A 425 7.21 -0.41 -18.49
CA VAL A 425 7.37 -0.14 -17.05
C VAL A 425 6.05 -0.27 -16.32
N ILE A 426 6.07 -0.91 -15.18
CA ILE A 426 4.98 -0.93 -14.20
C ILE A 426 5.47 -0.16 -12.98
N MET A 427 4.75 0.90 -12.60
CA MET A 427 5.09 1.73 -11.46
C MET A 427 4.49 1.18 -10.16
N THR A 428 5.34 0.95 -9.17
CA THR A 428 4.91 0.47 -7.85
C THR A 428 5.76 1.05 -6.71
N PRO A 429 6.05 2.39 -6.72
CA PRO A 429 6.96 2.97 -5.74
C PRO A 429 6.44 2.79 -4.32
N GLY A 430 7.34 2.35 -3.41
CA GLY A 430 7.01 2.10 -2.01
C GLY A 430 6.34 3.28 -1.31
N SER A 431 6.65 4.51 -1.73
CA SER A 431 6.06 5.72 -1.18
C SER A 431 4.54 5.84 -1.36
N HIS A 432 3.94 5.22 -2.40
CA HIS A 432 2.52 5.38 -2.77
C HIS A 432 1.76 4.06 -2.97
N CYS A 433 2.48 2.99 -3.31
CA CYS A 433 1.89 1.74 -3.79
C CYS A 433 2.08 0.56 -2.81
N TYR A 434 2.87 0.70 -1.74
CA TYR A 434 3.05 -0.34 -0.74
C TYR A 434 1.91 -0.28 0.27
N LEU A 435 1.01 -1.24 0.16
CA LEU A 435 -0.20 -1.32 0.98
C LEU A 435 0.01 -2.13 2.27
N ASP A 436 1.19 -2.61 2.53
CA ASP A 436 1.69 -3.18 3.78
C ASP A 436 2.24 -2.12 4.74
N HIS A 437 2.37 -0.85 4.29
CA HIS A 437 2.72 0.30 5.13
C HIS A 437 1.56 0.75 6.02
N TYR A 438 1.89 1.39 7.15
CA TYR A 438 0.89 2.09 7.97
C TYR A 438 0.10 3.10 7.15
N GLN A 439 -1.20 3.18 7.39
CA GLN A 439 -2.10 4.09 6.67
C GLN A 439 -2.65 5.23 7.53
N ALA A 440 -2.37 5.19 8.84
CA ALA A 440 -2.63 6.24 9.80
C ALA A 440 -1.57 6.18 10.91
N ASN A 441 -1.70 7.00 11.97
CA ASN A 441 -0.82 6.93 13.12
C ASN A 441 -0.77 5.49 13.65
N PRO A 442 0.42 4.88 13.77
CA PRO A 442 0.60 3.49 14.20
C PRO A 442 -0.03 3.14 15.54
N ALA A 443 -0.14 4.11 16.48
CA ALA A 443 -0.88 3.93 17.73
C ALA A 443 -2.36 3.64 17.42
N GLY A 444 -2.74 2.40 17.34
CA GLY A 444 -4.10 1.95 17.01
C GLY A 444 -4.28 1.39 15.61
N GLU A 445 -3.18 1.23 14.87
CA GLU A 445 -3.10 0.43 13.64
C GLU A 445 -2.57 -0.98 13.95
N PRO A 446 -2.93 -2.00 13.17
CA PRO A 446 -2.25 -3.28 13.20
C PRO A 446 -0.76 -3.10 12.93
N PHE A 447 0.06 -3.96 13.55
CA PHE A 447 1.51 -3.92 13.33
C PHE A 447 1.85 -4.11 11.85
N ALA A 448 2.73 -3.26 11.31
CA ALA A 448 3.13 -3.24 9.91
C ALA A 448 4.66 -3.15 9.78
N ILE A 449 5.17 -3.39 8.58
CA ILE A 449 6.62 -3.33 8.30
C ILE A 449 7.22 -1.95 8.57
N GLY A 450 6.43 -0.91 8.51
CA GLY A 450 6.84 0.50 8.61
C GLY A 450 6.24 1.33 7.50
N GLY A 451 6.94 2.37 7.08
CA GLY A 451 6.46 3.27 6.06
C GLY A 451 5.17 4.01 6.44
N PHE A 452 4.75 4.95 5.60
CA PHE A 452 3.51 5.69 5.84
C PHE A 452 2.84 6.04 4.51
N THR A 453 1.76 5.34 4.18
CA THR A 453 1.05 5.45 2.90
C THR A 453 -0.44 5.58 3.15
N THR A 454 -0.92 6.82 3.32
CA THR A 454 -2.33 7.11 3.56
C THR A 454 -3.17 6.91 2.30
N LEU A 455 -4.50 6.80 2.45
CA LEU A 455 -5.44 6.75 1.34
C LEU A 455 -5.24 7.94 0.38
N LYS A 456 -5.09 9.15 0.92
CA LYS A 456 -4.90 10.37 0.13
C LYS A 456 -3.57 10.36 -0.61
N LYS A 457 -2.51 9.85 0.01
CA LYS A 457 -1.19 9.70 -0.61
C LYS A 457 -1.24 8.73 -1.79
N THR A 458 -1.88 7.57 -1.63
CA THR A 458 -2.10 6.63 -2.75
C THR A 458 -2.92 7.26 -3.87
N TYR A 459 -3.99 8.00 -3.55
CA TYR A 459 -4.81 8.69 -4.55
C TYR A 459 -4.07 9.81 -5.29
N SER A 460 -3.10 10.46 -4.64
CA SER A 460 -2.30 11.53 -5.24
C SER A 460 -1.24 11.03 -6.23
N PHE A 461 -1.01 9.73 -6.28
CA PHE A 461 0.01 9.15 -7.14
C PHE A 461 -0.25 9.45 -8.62
N GLU A 462 0.83 9.76 -9.34
CA GLU A 462 0.83 9.90 -10.80
C GLU A 462 1.82 8.90 -11.39
N PRO A 463 1.32 7.85 -12.09
CA PRO A 463 2.20 6.82 -12.65
C PRO A 463 3.15 7.31 -13.74
N VAL A 464 2.81 8.40 -14.44
CA VAL A 464 3.66 8.99 -15.49
C VAL A 464 4.43 10.17 -14.92
N PRO A 465 5.74 10.07 -14.64
CA PRO A 465 6.56 11.19 -14.20
C PRO A 465 6.60 12.31 -15.25
N ASP A 466 6.47 13.57 -14.82
CA ASP A 466 6.45 14.75 -15.69
C ASP A 466 7.78 14.98 -16.46
N VAL A 467 8.87 14.28 -16.08
CA VAL A 467 10.19 14.35 -16.74
C VAL A 467 10.28 13.50 -18.01
N LEU A 468 9.30 12.64 -18.26
CA LEU A 468 9.25 11.80 -19.46
C LEU A 468 8.62 12.56 -20.64
N SER A 469 9.22 12.45 -21.82
CA SER A 469 8.61 12.91 -23.07
C SER A 469 7.36 12.09 -23.41
N GLU A 470 6.52 12.59 -24.33
CA GLU A 470 5.33 11.85 -24.79
C GLU A 470 5.67 10.47 -25.36
N LYS A 471 6.81 10.31 -26.02
CA LYS A 471 7.27 9.03 -26.54
C LYS A 471 7.63 8.06 -25.43
N GLU A 472 8.42 8.52 -24.45
CA GLU A 472 8.88 7.73 -23.32
C GLU A 472 7.72 7.36 -22.37
N SER A 473 6.78 8.27 -22.16
CA SER A 473 5.59 8.05 -21.34
C SER A 473 4.68 6.90 -21.83
N ARG A 474 4.74 6.56 -23.11
CA ARG A 474 3.99 5.42 -23.69
C ARG A 474 4.46 4.07 -23.18
N HIS A 475 5.67 4.00 -22.64
CA HIS A 475 6.20 2.79 -22.00
C HIS A 475 5.66 2.57 -20.58
N ILE A 476 5.02 3.58 -19.96
CA ILE A 476 4.38 3.40 -18.65
C ILE A 476 3.07 2.65 -18.84
N MET A 477 3.06 1.37 -18.48
CA MET A 477 1.89 0.50 -18.62
C MET A 477 0.79 0.79 -17.59
N GLY A 478 1.16 1.36 -16.44
CA GLY A 478 0.29 1.64 -15.32
C GLY A 478 0.96 1.39 -13.97
N ALA A 479 0.15 1.15 -12.93
CA ALA A 479 0.67 0.95 -11.58
C ALA A 479 0.06 -0.27 -10.89
N GLN A 480 0.76 -0.74 -9.85
CA GLN A 480 0.36 -1.86 -9.02
C GLN A 480 0.44 -1.50 -7.52
N GLY A 481 -0.50 -2.01 -6.74
CA GLY A 481 -0.45 -1.98 -5.29
C GLY A 481 0.14 -3.27 -4.74
N ASN A 482 1.16 -3.18 -3.88
CA ASN A 482 1.84 -4.32 -3.30
C ASN A 482 1.37 -4.60 -1.87
N VAL A 483 1.14 -5.87 -1.56
CA VAL A 483 0.82 -6.37 -0.22
C VAL A 483 1.84 -7.44 0.13
N TRP A 484 2.92 -7.02 0.79
CA TRP A 484 3.91 -7.91 1.39
C TRP A 484 3.41 -8.43 2.73
N THR A 485 3.70 -9.67 3.09
CA THR A 485 2.97 -10.35 4.16
C THR A 485 3.83 -10.78 5.35
N GLU A 486 5.03 -10.24 5.52
CA GLU A 486 5.88 -10.51 6.68
C GLU A 486 5.11 -10.35 8.01
N TYR A 487 4.27 -9.32 8.08
CA TYR A 487 3.48 -8.98 9.26
C TYR A 487 1.97 -9.17 9.07
N ILE A 488 1.54 -9.62 7.89
CA ILE A 488 0.12 -9.78 7.53
C ILE A 488 -0.22 -11.27 7.47
N LYS A 489 -0.70 -11.82 8.58
CA LYS A 489 -0.87 -13.28 8.77
C LYS A 489 -2.25 -13.82 8.37
N THR A 490 -3.25 -12.97 8.18
CA THR A 490 -4.65 -13.41 7.99
C THR A 490 -5.34 -12.69 6.83
N PRO A 491 -6.35 -13.35 6.19
CA PRO A 491 -7.22 -12.71 5.19
C PRO A 491 -7.80 -11.38 5.63
N ALA A 492 -8.32 -11.30 6.85
CA ALA A 492 -8.87 -10.06 7.42
C ALA A 492 -7.82 -8.94 7.52
N HIS A 493 -6.55 -9.29 7.80
CA HIS A 493 -5.47 -8.32 7.86
C HIS A 493 -5.08 -7.84 6.45
N VAL A 494 -5.03 -8.71 5.42
CA VAL A 494 -4.85 -8.31 4.02
C VAL A 494 -5.94 -7.32 3.60
N GLU A 495 -7.20 -7.61 3.90
CA GLU A 495 -8.33 -6.73 3.60
C GLU A 495 -8.17 -5.35 4.27
N TYR A 496 -7.77 -5.34 5.55
CA TYR A 496 -7.53 -4.10 6.29
C TYR A 496 -6.44 -3.26 5.64
N MET A 497 -5.34 -3.88 5.27
CA MET A 497 -4.18 -3.19 4.71
C MET A 497 -4.44 -2.73 3.27
N ALA A 498 -5.10 -3.54 2.43
CA ALA A 498 -5.36 -3.22 1.03
C ALA A 498 -6.47 -2.18 0.86
N TYR A 499 -7.58 -2.28 1.59
CA TYR A 499 -8.75 -1.43 1.38
C TYR A 499 -8.88 -0.35 2.46
N PRO A 500 -9.21 0.91 2.07
CA PRO A 500 -9.68 1.37 0.75
C PRO A 500 -8.58 1.83 -0.23
N ARG A 501 -7.28 1.70 0.07
CA ARG A 501 -6.18 2.22 -0.77
C ARG A 501 -6.17 1.59 -2.17
N ALA A 502 -6.46 0.29 -2.28
CA ALA A 502 -6.61 -0.40 -3.57
C ALA A 502 -7.69 0.25 -4.46
N ILE A 503 -8.78 0.76 -3.86
CA ILE A 503 -9.84 1.46 -4.59
C ILE A 503 -9.33 2.80 -5.14
N ALA A 504 -8.51 3.51 -4.37
CA ALA A 504 -7.87 4.76 -4.81
C ALA A 504 -6.91 4.51 -5.98
N LEU A 505 -6.07 3.48 -5.87
CA LEU A 505 -5.14 3.11 -6.94
C LEU A 505 -5.86 2.63 -8.21
N ALA A 506 -7.00 1.94 -8.06
CA ALA A 506 -7.84 1.57 -9.19
C ALA A 506 -8.32 2.80 -9.99
N GLU A 507 -8.72 3.88 -9.30
CA GLU A 507 -9.09 5.13 -9.97
C GLU A 507 -7.89 5.85 -10.58
N VAL A 508 -6.73 5.84 -9.93
CA VAL A 508 -5.47 6.38 -10.48
C VAL A 508 -5.13 5.72 -11.81
N ASN A 509 -5.32 4.41 -11.90
CA ASN A 509 -4.98 3.63 -13.08
C ASN A 509 -6.04 3.69 -14.20
N TRP A 510 -7.29 3.88 -13.84
CA TRP A 510 -8.40 3.84 -14.81
C TRP A 510 -8.75 5.21 -15.35
N SER A 511 -8.94 6.20 -14.46
CA SER A 511 -9.51 7.50 -14.82
C SER A 511 -8.47 8.45 -15.40
N PRO A 512 -8.84 9.35 -16.34
CA PRO A 512 -7.95 10.40 -16.83
C PRO A 512 -7.42 11.27 -15.66
N ARG A 513 -6.13 11.67 -15.74
CA ARG A 513 -5.47 12.48 -14.70
C ARG A 513 -6.25 13.73 -14.35
N GLU A 514 -6.73 14.45 -15.36
CA GLU A 514 -7.45 15.71 -15.25
C GLU A 514 -8.87 15.59 -14.66
N SER A 515 -9.44 14.40 -14.68
CA SER A 515 -10.76 14.13 -14.10
C SER A 515 -10.71 13.71 -12.63
N ARG A 516 -9.52 13.40 -12.10
CA ARG A 516 -9.35 12.98 -10.72
C ARG A 516 -9.56 14.15 -9.76
N ASN A 517 -10.45 13.99 -8.80
CA ASN A 517 -10.76 14.97 -7.78
C ASN A 517 -10.99 14.30 -6.44
N TRP A 518 -10.20 14.65 -5.44
CA TRP A 518 -10.21 14.03 -4.12
C TRP A 518 -11.56 14.14 -3.42
N GLU A 519 -12.19 15.32 -3.42
CA GLU A 519 -13.48 15.53 -2.75
C GLU A 519 -14.59 14.66 -3.37
N ASN A 520 -14.62 14.62 -4.70
CA ASN A 520 -15.56 13.79 -5.43
C ASN A 520 -15.31 12.31 -5.20
N PHE A 521 -14.04 11.87 -5.21
CA PHE A 521 -13.65 10.49 -4.91
C PHE A 521 -14.12 10.07 -3.53
N VAL A 522 -13.85 10.86 -2.48
CA VAL A 522 -14.29 10.58 -1.11
C VAL A 522 -15.79 10.42 -1.03
N GLY A 523 -16.56 11.32 -1.66
CA GLY A 523 -18.02 11.22 -1.68
C GLY A 523 -18.53 9.91 -2.31
N ARG A 524 -17.88 9.41 -3.37
CA ARG A 524 -18.21 8.11 -4.00
C ARG A 524 -17.73 6.94 -3.17
N LEU A 525 -16.59 7.09 -2.48
CA LEU A 525 -16.01 6.08 -1.61
C LEU A 525 -16.94 5.72 -0.45
N VAL A 526 -17.61 6.70 0.17
CA VAL A 526 -18.60 6.45 1.24
C VAL A 526 -19.65 5.41 0.84
N VAL A 527 -20.14 5.49 -0.40
CA VAL A 527 -21.12 4.52 -0.91
C VAL A 527 -20.47 3.15 -1.14
N ASN A 528 -19.20 3.15 -1.59
CA ASN A 528 -18.47 1.92 -1.83
C ASN A 528 -18.08 1.19 -0.53
N MET A 529 -17.81 1.92 0.57
CA MET A 529 -17.60 1.30 1.88
C MET A 529 -18.80 0.45 2.30
N LYS A 530 -20.02 0.94 2.10
CA LYS A 530 -21.25 0.15 2.36
C LYS A 530 -21.36 -1.11 1.50
N ARG A 531 -20.80 -1.10 0.28
CA ARG A 531 -20.72 -2.31 -0.56
C ARG A 531 -19.70 -3.31 -0.03
N LEU A 532 -18.59 -2.82 0.53
CA LEU A 532 -17.59 -3.67 1.20
C LEU A 532 -18.17 -4.30 2.48
N ASP A 533 -18.97 -3.53 3.26
CA ASP A 533 -19.68 -4.06 4.44
C ASP A 533 -20.58 -5.25 4.04
N LEU A 534 -21.36 -5.12 2.96
CA LEU A 534 -22.22 -6.21 2.44
C LEU A 534 -21.43 -7.45 1.99
N LYS A 535 -20.16 -7.29 1.64
CA LYS A 535 -19.26 -8.37 1.25
C LYS A 535 -18.42 -8.88 2.42
N ASN A 536 -18.67 -8.42 3.64
CA ASN A 536 -17.90 -8.74 4.84
C ASN A 536 -16.39 -8.53 4.64
N VAL A 537 -16.00 -7.38 4.08
CA VAL A 537 -14.60 -7.00 3.91
C VAL A 537 -14.14 -6.21 5.12
N ASN A 538 -13.06 -6.65 5.74
CA ASN A 538 -12.45 -5.98 6.88
C ASN A 538 -11.55 -4.81 6.43
N TYR A 539 -12.12 -3.79 5.82
CA TYR A 539 -11.36 -2.62 5.36
C TYR A 539 -10.99 -1.67 6.51
N SER A 540 -9.88 -0.93 6.34
CA SER A 540 -9.47 0.09 7.30
C SER A 540 -10.42 1.28 7.34
N LYS A 541 -10.77 1.69 8.55
CA LYS A 541 -11.50 2.93 8.80
C LYS A 541 -10.59 4.13 9.08
N SER A 542 -9.28 3.93 9.06
CA SER A 542 -8.30 4.93 9.51
C SER A 542 -8.25 6.16 8.62
N ALA A 543 -8.55 6.01 7.32
CA ALA A 543 -8.74 7.15 6.41
C ALA A 543 -9.88 8.10 6.83
N PHE A 544 -10.78 7.65 7.71
CA PHE A 544 -11.91 8.40 8.25
C PHE A 544 -11.66 8.88 9.69
N GLY A 545 -10.43 8.76 10.16
CA GLY A 545 -10.01 9.22 11.48
C GLY A 545 -9.70 10.72 11.51
N VAL A 546 -9.43 11.19 12.71
CA VAL A 546 -8.96 12.54 12.99
C VAL A 546 -7.55 12.43 13.57
N ASP A 547 -6.60 13.12 12.97
CA ASP A 547 -5.27 13.25 13.54
C ASP A 547 -5.29 14.29 14.66
N VAL A 548 -4.78 13.89 15.84
CA VAL A 548 -4.70 14.73 17.03
C VAL A 548 -3.24 15.07 17.25
N GLY A 549 -2.85 16.28 16.94
CA GLY A 549 -1.48 16.79 17.08
C GLY A 549 -1.40 18.07 17.90
N MET A 550 -0.16 18.52 18.12
CA MET A 550 0.14 19.80 18.75
C MET A 550 0.83 20.74 17.76
N GLN A 551 0.50 22.01 17.81
CA GLN A 551 1.12 23.03 16.97
C GLN A 551 1.55 24.24 17.83
N TYR A 552 2.80 24.63 17.68
CA TYR A 552 3.33 25.84 18.30
C TYR A 552 2.93 27.06 17.48
N ASP A 553 2.39 28.05 18.15
CA ASP A 553 2.01 29.34 17.56
C ASP A 553 3.09 30.37 17.89
N GLU A 554 3.96 30.66 16.94
CA GLU A 554 5.09 31.59 17.09
C GLU A 554 4.65 33.03 17.47
N ASN A 555 3.42 33.44 17.15
CA ASN A 555 2.92 34.78 17.48
C ASN A 555 2.47 34.89 18.93
N SER A 556 1.84 33.87 19.48
CA SER A 556 1.38 33.83 20.86
C SER A 556 2.35 33.10 21.80
N GLU A 557 3.40 32.50 21.27
CA GLU A 557 4.35 31.63 21.99
C GLU A 557 3.67 30.52 22.79
N LYS A 558 2.57 29.97 22.23
CA LYS A 558 1.74 28.96 22.89
C LYS A 558 1.60 27.70 22.05
N LEU A 559 1.54 26.59 22.75
CA LEU A 559 1.24 25.29 22.17
C LEU A 559 -0.27 25.05 22.18
N LYS A 560 -0.84 24.66 21.04
CA LYS A 560 -2.27 24.41 20.85
C LYS A 560 -2.53 23.05 20.28
N ALA A 561 -3.57 22.37 20.75
CA ALA A 561 -4.05 21.15 20.14
C ALA A 561 -4.71 21.45 18.79
N VAL A 562 -4.35 20.66 17.77
CA VAL A 562 -4.85 20.77 16.41
C VAL A 562 -5.48 19.44 16.01
N LEU A 563 -6.70 19.49 15.51
CA LEU A 563 -7.42 18.33 14.98
C LEU A 563 -7.50 18.45 13.47
N LYS A 564 -7.01 17.43 12.75
CA LYS A 564 -6.96 17.41 11.27
C LYS A 564 -7.64 16.16 10.73
N SER A 565 -8.26 16.29 9.58
CA SER A 565 -8.74 15.16 8.77
C SER A 565 -8.42 15.41 7.32
N ASP A 566 -8.06 14.37 6.60
CA ASP A 566 -7.86 14.41 5.15
C ASP A 566 -9.17 14.50 4.36
N LEU A 567 -10.32 14.38 5.05
CA LEU A 567 -11.63 14.40 4.43
C LEU A 567 -12.15 15.83 4.28
N PRO A 568 -12.37 16.31 3.04
CA PRO A 568 -12.79 17.68 2.80
C PRO A 568 -14.14 18.01 3.41
N GLY A 569 -14.20 19.12 4.15
CA GLY A 569 -15.44 19.65 4.72
C GLY A 569 -16.11 18.77 5.80
N ALA A 570 -15.38 17.76 6.30
CA ALA A 570 -15.86 16.93 7.40
C ALA A 570 -15.93 17.76 8.71
N GLU A 571 -17.04 17.66 9.43
CA GLU A 571 -17.19 18.24 10.76
C GLU A 571 -16.50 17.34 11.77
N ILE A 572 -15.53 17.90 12.51
CA ILE A 572 -14.79 17.19 13.55
C ILE A 572 -15.46 17.46 14.90
N LEU A 573 -15.76 16.39 15.61
CA LEU A 573 -16.25 16.39 16.99
C LEU A 573 -15.15 15.92 17.91
N TYR A 574 -15.13 16.44 19.13
CA TYR A 574 -14.15 16.01 20.12
C TYR A 574 -14.62 16.17 21.57
N THR A 575 -13.97 15.42 22.47
CA THR A 575 -14.06 15.56 23.91
C THR A 575 -12.67 15.65 24.51
N ILE A 576 -12.56 16.27 25.68
CA ILE A 576 -11.34 16.33 26.50
C ILE A 576 -11.67 15.70 27.84
N THR A 577 -10.84 14.76 28.28
CA THR A 577 -10.90 14.17 29.64
C THR A 577 -9.65 14.59 30.40
N ASP A 578 -9.82 15.25 31.53
CA ASP A 578 -8.77 15.64 32.47
C ASP A 578 -9.13 15.22 33.91
N LYS A 579 -8.39 15.70 34.90
CA LYS A 579 -8.66 15.44 36.33
C LYS A 579 -10.05 15.91 36.81
N ASN A 580 -10.71 16.82 36.07
CA ASN A 580 -12.04 17.34 36.37
C ASN A 580 -13.16 16.55 35.68
N GLY A 581 -12.82 15.50 34.90
CA GLY A 581 -13.77 14.68 34.18
C GLY A 581 -13.78 14.93 32.67
N THR A 582 -14.70 14.26 31.97
CA THR A 582 -14.83 14.39 30.51
C THR A 582 -15.73 15.58 30.15
N SER A 583 -15.26 16.44 29.24
CA SER A 583 -16.06 17.54 28.70
C SER A 583 -17.26 17.00 27.89
N SER A 584 -18.29 17.85 27.73
CA SER A 584 -19.30 17.61 26.70
C SER A 584 -18.68 17.59 25.32
N GLU A 585 -19.35 16.91 24.37
CA GLU A 585 -18.98 16.92 22.96
C GLU A 585 -18.93 18.35 22.41
N ARG A 586 -17.91 18.65 21.62
CA ARG A 586 -17.67 19.95 21.00
C ARG A 586 -17.39 19.80 19.51
N ILE A 587 -17.79 20.81 18.73
CA ILE A 587 -17.39 20.92 17.32
C ILE A 587 -16.04 21.65 17.25
N TYR A 588 -15.07 21.06 16.59
CA TYR A 588 -13.77 21.69 16.36
C TYR A 588 -13.88 22.81 15.32
N LYS A 589 -13.44 24.01 15.70
CA LYS A 589 -13.46 25.20 14.84
C LYS A 589 -12.08 25.83 14.65
N ALA A 590 -11.21 25.69 15.64
CA ALA A 590 -9.87 26.26 15.65
C ALA A 590 -8.98 25.54 16.68
N PRO A 591 -7.64 25.67 16.61
CA PRO A 591 -6.71 25.17 17.61
C PRO A 591 -7.05 25.70 19.01
N PHE A 592 -6.91 24.84 20.04
CA PHE A 592 -7.26 25.15 21.43
C PHE A 592 -6.13 24.80 22.40
N GLU A 593 -6.09 25.52 23.55
CA GLU A 593 -5.07 25.32 24.56
C GLU A 593 -5.39 24.10 25.45
N ILE A 594 -4.34 23.42 25.91
CA ILE A 594 -4.39 22.34 26.90
C ILE A 594 -3.69 22.83 28.17
N ASN A 595 -4.41 22.84 29.31
CA ASN A 595 -3.94 23.41 30.57
C ASN A 595 -3.72 22.37 31.69
N ALA A 596 -3.86 21.09 31.36
CA ALA A 596 -3.64 19.97 32.28
C ALA A 596 -3.38 18.69 31.49
N VAL A 597 -2.84 17.66 32.13
CA VAL A 597 -2.78 16.32 31.54
C VAL A 597 -4.17 15.91 31.08
N SER A 598 -4.32 15.63 29.81
CA SER A 598 -5.63 15.44 29.18
C SER A 598 -5.60 14.30 28.16
N ILE A 599 -6.74 13.63 28.00
CA ILE A 599 -6.99 12.70 26.91
C ILE A 599 -7.96 13.38 25.92
N ILE A 600 -7.53 13.57 24.69
CA ILE A 600 -8.36 14.12 23.63
C ILE A 600 -8.89 12.94 22.83
N LYS A 601 -10.23 12.83 22.69
CA LYS A 601 -10.89 11.93 21.75
C LYS A 601 -11.53 12.77 20.65
N ALA A 602 -11.26 12.40 19.39
CA ALA A 602 -11.78 13.11 18.23
C ALA A 602 -12.30 12.14 17.17
N TRP A 603 -13.39 12.54 16.48
CA TRP A 603 -14.02 11.75 15.42
C TRP A 603 -14.76 12.64 14.43
N LEU A 604 -15.12 12.10 13.30
CA LEU A 604 -15.94 12.80 12.32
C LEU A 604 -17.43 12.65 12.64
N SER A 605 -18.20 13.71 12.42
CA SER A 605 -19.66 13.69 12.62
C SER A 605 -20.30 12.61 11.76
N ASP A 606 -21.24 11.84 12.31
CA ASP A 606 -22.00 10.78 11.64
C ASP A 606 -22.89 11.29 10.49
N ARG A 607 -23.16 12.61 10.45
CA ARG A 607 -23.90 13.27 9.36
C ARG A 607 -23.26 13.04 7.97
N SER A 608 -21.99 12.70 7.94
CA SER A 608 -21.27 12.35 6.71
C SER A 608 -21.64 10.97 6.14
N GLY A 609 -22.22 10.07 6.96
CA GLY A 609 -22.46 8.66 6.61
C GLY A 609 -21.16 7.85 6.48
N LEU A 610 -20.05 8.37 7.01
CA LEU A 610 -18.74 7.73 7.04
C LEU A 610 -18.67 6.68 8.16
N PRO A 611 -17.80 5.66 8.03
CA PRO A 611 -17.51 4.76 9.13
C PRO A 611 -16.94 5.53 10.33
N LEU A 612 -17.43 5.24 11.53
CA LEU A 612 -16.91 5.85 12.74
C LEU A 612 -15.51 5.32 13.06
N LYS A 613 -14.55 6.22 13.20
CA LYS A 613 -13.23 5.98 13.79
C LYS A 613 -12.99 7.05 14.85
N ILE A 614 -12.84 6.62 16.10
CA ILE A 614 -12.45 7.50 17.20
C ILE A 614 -10.93 7.45 17.32
N SER A 615 -10.29 8.62 17.21
CA SER A 615 -8.87 8.80 17.49
C SER A 615 -8.72 9.28 18.92
N GLU A 616 -7.74 8.75 19.63
CA GLU A 616 -7.46 9.11 21.03
C GLU A 616 -5.98 9.48 21.18
N ARG A 617 -5.69 10.57 21.87
CA ARG A 617 -4.33 10.97 22.18
C ARG A 617 -4.27 11.55 23.61
N LYS A 618 -3.27 11.12 24.39
CA LYS A 618 -2.94 11.68 25.69
C LYS A 618 -1.91 12.79 25.53
N VAL A 619 -2.17 13.95 26.16
CA VAL A 619 -1.26 15.08 26.22
C VAL A 619 -0.76 15.22 27.63
N TRP A 620 0.56 15.18 27.81
CA TRP A 620 1.25 15.26 29.10
C TRP A 620 1.63 16.71 29.41
N HIS A 621 0.74 17.43 30.07
CA HIS A 621 1.04 18.80 30.52
C HIS A 621 1.96 18.77 31.74
N ASN A 622 3.08 19.50 31.69
CA ASN A 622 4.14 19.53 32.68
C ASN A 622 4.82 20.89 32.70
N ASP A 623 5.83 21.11 33.56
CA ASP A 623 6.49 22.43 33.72
C ASP A 623 7.30 22.87 32.48
N ALA A 624 7.68 21.96 31.60
CA ALA A 624 8.35 22.25 30.32
C ALA A 624 7.37 22.37 29.14
N PHE A 625 6.07 22.10 29.36
CA PHE A 625 5.08 22.05 28.29
C PHE A 625 5.04 23.35 27.48
N GLY A 626 5.26 23.27 26.19
CA GLY A 626 5.25 24.39 25.23
C GLY A 626 6.49 25.29 25.27
N ILE A 627 7.50 24.95 26.04
CA ILE A 627 8.79 25.66 26.06
C ILE A 627 9.67 25.08 24.98
N LYS A 628 10.08 25.89 23.99
CA LYS A 628 10.95 25.45 22.86
C LYS A 628 12.39 25.27 23.34
N PRO A 629 12.93 24.03 23.39
CA PRO A 629 14.30 23.81 23.84
C PRO A 629 15.34 24.41 22.87
N LEU A 630 16.47 24.88 23.42
CA LEU A 630 17.67 25.18 22.66
C LEU A 630 18.43 23.88 22.44
N LEU A 631 18.71 23.54 21.19
CA LEU A 631 19.51 22.37 20.85
C LEU A 631 20.97 22.78 20.58
N ASN A 632 21.91 22.17 21.31
CA ASN A 632 23.34 22.28 21.05
C ASN A 632 23.79 21.34 19.93
N THR A 633 23.06 20.23 19.70
CA THR A 633 23.23 19.29 18.59
C THR A 633 21.96 19.21 17.77
N LEU A 634 22.06 19.31 16.44
CA LEU A 634 20.91 19.20 15.55
C LEU A 634 20.52 17.74 15.30
N TYR A 635 19.23 17.48 15.24
CA TYR A 635 18.69 16.21 14.80
C TYR A 635 18.84 16.02 13.28
N ASP A 636 18.76 14.77 12.81
CA ASP A 636 18.79 14.44 11.39
C ASP A 636 17.45 14.79 10.71
N HIS A 637 17.51 15.35 9.51
CA HIS A 637 16.33 15.80 8.75
C HIS A 637 15.32 14.69 8.43
N ARG A 638 15.73 13.41 8.48
CA ARG A 638 14.85 12.25 8.26
C ARG A 638 13.89 12.02 9.42
N TYR A 639 14.27 12.43 10.65
CA TYR A 639 13.51 12.23 11.88
C TYR A 639 13.48 13.53 12.69
N GLN A 640 12.70 14.47 12.20
CA GLN A 640 12.65 15.85 12.73
C GLN A 640 11.36 16.17 13.46
N ALA A 641 10.38 15.23 13.51
CA ALA A 641 9.06 15.45 14.12
C ALA A 641 8.48 16.85 13.79
N ASN A 642 8.10 17.64 14.82
CA ASN A 642 7.71 19.07 14.70
C ASN A 642 8.86 20.04 15.03
N GLY A 643 10.12 19.59 14.93
CA GLY A 643 11.31 20.36 15.35
C GLY A 643 11.52 20.33 16.86
N ASN A 644 12.28 21.27 17.39
CA ASN A 644 12.69 21.29 18.79
C ASN A 644 11.51 21.19 19.79
N ILE A 645 10.35 21.76 19.43
CA ILE A 645 9.15 21.75 20.29
C ILE A 645 8.62 20.36 20.56
N SER A 646 8.91 19.38 19.71
CA SER A 646 8.52 17.98 19.93
C SER A 646 9.07 17.38 21.22
N LEU A 647 10.14 17.95 21.77
CA LEU A 647 10.68 17.51 23.05
C LEU A 647 9.88 18.02 24.28
N THR A 648 8.89 18.88 24.06
CA THR A 648 8.10 19.52 25.13
C THR A 648 6.66 19.77 24.71
N ASP A 649 6.16 19.04 23.69
CA ASP A 649 4.80 19.21 23.19
C ASP A 649 3.76 18.36 23.93
N GLY A 650 4.22 17.56 24.89
CA GLY A 650 3.37 16.71 25.70
C GLY A 650 2.92 15.43 25.01
N LEU A 651 3.46 15.11 23.84
CA LEU A 651 3.11 13.91 23.09
C LEU A 651 4.21 12.86 23.21
N ARG A 652 3.87 11.69 23.73
CA ARG A 652 4.77 10.54 23.74
C ARG A 652 4.80 9.85 22.39
N GLY A 653 5.98 9.39 21.98
CA GLY A 653 6.19 8.61 20.78
C GLY A 653 5.61 7.19 20.90
N ASP A 654 5.43 6.55 19.74
CA ASP A 654 5.04 5.15 19.64
C ASP A 654 6.25 4.32 19.14
N ALA A 655 6.49 3.15 19.74
CA ALA A 655 7.61 2.29 19.37
C ALA A 655 7.51 1.75 17.94
N ASN A 656 6.31 1.70 17.38
CA ASN A 656 6.03 1.23 16.03
C ASN A 656 6.04 2.35 14.98
N SER A 657 6.11 3.63 15.42
CA SER A 657 6.19 4.80 14.55
C SER A 657 7.48 5.57 14.79
N LEU A 658 8.37 5.53 13.82
CA LEU A 658 9.61 6.31 13.86
C LEU A 658 9.44 7.74 13.31
N ILE A 659 8.24 8.07 12.84
CA ILE A 659 7.89 9.35 12.21
C ILE A 659 6.91 10.10 13.12
N ASN A 660 6.93 11.42 13.06
CA ASN A 660 6.04 12.37 13.73
C ASN A 660 6.33 12.71 15.19
N ASP A 661 6.76 11.78 16.03
CA ASP A 661 6.91 12.03 17.48
C ASP A 661 8.35 11.89 17.99
N TRP A 662 9.31 11.57 17.10
CA TRP A 662 10.70 11.31 17.46
C TRP A 662 11.67 12.27 16.80
N LEU A 663 12.60 12.81 17.59
CA LEU A 663 13.82 13.42 17.08
C LEU A 663 14.95 12.39 17.03
N GLY A 664 15.54 12.20 15.85
CA GLY A 664 16.60 11.22 15.64
C GLY A 664 17.99 11.86 15.49
N PHE A 665 18.99 11.35 16.22
CA PHE A 665 20.37 11.80 16.19
C PHE A 665 21.28 10.65 15.72
N LEU A 666 21.92 10.82 14.57
CA LEU A 666 22.76 9.77 13.94
C LEU A 666 24.23 9.88 14.35
N GLY A 667 24.66 9.04 15.28
CA GLY A 667 26.04 9.04 15.79
C GLY A 667 26.40 10.29 16.59
N GLU A 668 25.39 11.10 16.93
CA GLU A 668 25.55 12.35 17.69
C GLU A 668 24.74 12.29 18.99
N ASP A 669 25.16 13.03 20.01
CA ASP A 669 24.43 13.14 21.28
C ASP A 669 23.16 13.97 21.11
N ALA A 670 22.10 13.67 21.88
CA ALA A 670 21.00 14.62 22.06
C ALA A 670 21.37 15.58 23.23
N ASP A 671 21.69 16.82 22.87
CA ASP A 671 22.20 17.84 23.80
C ASP A 671 21.30 19.08 23.73
N LEU A 672 20.56 19.37 24.81
CA LEU A 672 19.52 20.38 24.83
C LEU A 672 19.43 21.15 26.16
N ILE A 673 18.95 22.39 26.08
CA ILE A 673 18.72 23.27 27.25
C ILE A 673 17.28 23.75 27.23
N ILE A 674 16.58 23.64 28.39
CA ILE A 674 15.24 24.16 28.61
C ILE A 674 15.34 25.35 29.60
N ASP A 675 14.85 26.52 29.17
CA ASP A 675 14.68 27.71 30.07
C ASP A 675 13.23 27.76 30.57
N LEU A 676 13.01 27.48 31.80
CA LEU A 676 11.68 27.49 32.44
C LEU A 676 11.07 28.90 32.63
N GLY A 677 11.78 29.95 32.18
CA GLY A 677 11.37 31.35 32.30
C GLY A 677 11.47 31.94 33.71
N GLY A 678 11.73 31.11 34.70
CA GLY A 678 11.91 31.48 36.10
C GLY A 678 12.37 30.30 36.93
N GLU A 679 12.83 30.60 38.18
CA GLU A 679 13.23 29.56 39.14
C GLU A 679 12.02 28.70 39.53
N LYS A 680 12.16 27.37 39.43
CA LYS A 680 11.17 26.38 39.86
C LYS A 680 11.81 25.29 40.71
N ASP A 681 11.01 24.67 41.57
CA ASP A 681 11.41 23.46 42.31
C ASP A 681 11.35 22.25 41.34
N ILE A 682 12.48 21.71 41.03
CA ILE A 682 12.61 20.54 40.12
C ILE A 682 12.61 19.27 40.97
N GLN A 683 11.51 18.54 40.95
CA GLN A 683 11.37 17.26 41.68
C GLN A 683 11.90 16.09 40.86
N ASN A 684 11.56 16.06 39.59
CA ASN A 684 12.01 15.03 38.68
C ASN A 684 12.07 15.54 37.24
N VAL A 685 12.90 14.85 36.42
CA VAL A 685 12.97 15.00 34.96
C VAL A 685 12.76 13.61 34.35
N SER A 686 11.84 13.48 33.42
CA SER A 686 11.61 12.27 32.66
C SER A 686 11.96 12.49 31.18
N ILE A 687 12.69 11.57 30.58
CA ILE A 687 12.99 11.56 29.15
C ILE A 687 12.54 10.23 28.53
N GLY A 688 11.91 10.28 27.38
CA GLY A 688 11.53 9.11 26.63
C GLY A 688 12.57 8.76 25.56
N LEU A 689 12.99 7.51 25.54
CA LEU A 689 14.06 6.96 24.70
C LEU A 689 13.56 5.71 24.00
N LEU A 690 13.86 5.57 22.70
CA LEU A 690 13.50 4.39 21.93
C LEU A 690 14.69 3.44 21.82
N HIS A 691 14.45 2.16 22.09
CA HIS A 691 15.34 1.05 21.76
C HIS A 691 14.72 0.23 20.62
N ASN A 692 15.35 0.19 19.46
CA ASN A 692 14.91 -0.59 18.31
C ASN A 692 16.12 -1.00 17.46
N PRO A 693 16.89 -2.02 17.92
CA PRO A 693 18.12 -2.43 17.24
C PRO A 693 17.91 -2.80 15.78
N GLY A 694 16.79 -3.43 15.43
CA GLY A 694 16.46 -3.76 14.03
C GLY A 694 16.42 -2.56 13.08
N ASN A 695 16.25 -1.34 13.62
CA ASN A 695 16.34 -0.06 12.90
C ASN A 695 17.58 0.75 13.31
N TRP A 696 18.59 0.10 13.91
CA TRP A 696 19.86 0.69 14.35
C TRP A 696 19.69 1.77 15.43
N ILE A 697 18.59 1.75 16.19
CA ILE A 697 18.27 2.69 17.26
C ILE A 697 18.62 2.04 18.60
N PHE A 698 19.50 2.69 19.35
CA PHE A 698 20.02 2.18 20.61
C PHE A 698 19.77 3.13 21.78
N MET A 699 19.73 2.57 23.00
CA MET A 699 19.72 3.38 24.21
C MET A 699 21.01 4.19 24.30
N PRO A 700 20.96 5.40 24.92
CA PRO A 700 22.16 6.20 25.14
C PRO A 700 23.10 5.51 26.14
N ALA A 701 24.40 5.74 26.00
CA ALA A 701 25.41 5.30 26.97
C ALA A 701 25.21 5.92 28.37
N ALA A 702 24.65 7.11 28.41
CA ALA A 702 24.27 7.82 29.64
C ALA A 702 23.30 8.97 29.32
N VAL A 703 22.45 9.33 30.28
CA VAL A 703 21.73 10.60 30.30
C VAL A 703 22.25 11.41 31.49
N GLU A 704 22.73 12.62 31.24
CA GLU A 704 23.26 13.55 32.24
C GLU A 704 22.32 14.74 32.35
N ILE A 705 21.99 15.16 33.59
CA ILE A 705 21.21 16.36 33.86
C ILE A 705 22.02 17.33 34.70
N LYS A 706 22.08 18.57 34.24
CA LYS A 706 22.70 19.67 34.95
C LYS A 706 21.70 20.81 35.10
N LEU A 707 21.78 21.49 36.21
CA LEU A 707 20.90 22.62 36.54
C LEU A 707 21.66 23.92 36.65
N SER A 708 20.98 25.03 36.35
CA SER A 708 21.53 26.38 36.51
C SER A 708 20.43 27.37 36.85
N GLU A 709 20.78 28.39 37.68
CA GLU A 709 19.93 29.52 37.97
C GLU A 709 20.11 30.64 36.95
N ASP A 710 21.32 30.83 36.43
CA ASP A 710 21.74 31.94 35.56
C ASP A 710 21.93 31.58 34.06
N GLY A 711 21.88 30.28 33.72
CA GLY A 711 22.13 29.78 32.36
C GLY A 711 23.63 29.76 31.95
N ILE A 712 24.52 30.11 32.86
CA ILE A 712 25.97 30.21 32.62
C ILE A 712 26.72 29.11 33.39
N LYS A 713 26.42 28.98 34.69
CA LYS A 713 27.09 28.00 35.55
C LYS A 713 26.15 26.83 35.80
N TYR A 714 26.48 25.68 35.29
CA TYR A 714 25.73 24.44 35.43
C TYR A 714 26.38 23.52 36.47
N THR A 715 25.56 22.91 37.33
CA THR A 715 25.95 21.89 38.31
C THR A 715 25.29 20.57 38.01
N GLU A 716 25.98 19.47 38.23
CA GLU A 716 25.39 18.13 38.06
C GLU A 716 24.27 17.95 39.06
N ALA A 717 23.12 17.44 38.60
CA ALA A 717 21.93 17.26 39.41
C ALA A 717 21.43 15.80 39.37
N GLY A 718 21.81 15.02 38.39
CA GLY A 718 21.40 13.62 38.29
C GLY A 718 21.73 13.02 36.93
N GLY A 719 21.39 11.76 36.75
CA GLY A 719 21.57 11.05 35.50
C GLY A 719 21.26 9.56 35.62
N ILE A 720 21.22 8.90 34.49
CA ILE A 720 21.09 7.46 34.42
C ILE A 720 22.09 6.88 33.41
N LYS A 721 22.45 5.64 33.63
CA LYS A 721 23.12 4.78 32.63
C LYS A 721 22.15 3.66 32.35
N PRO A 722 21.39 3.72 31.26
CA PRO A 722 20.54 2.61 30.86
C PRO A 722 21.42 1.34 30.69
N ASP A 723 20.91 0.19 31.07
CA ASP A 723 21.58 -1.05 30.75
C ASP A 723 21.73 -1.13 29.22
N ILE A 724 22.93 -1.46 28.76
CA ILE A 724 23.15 -1.72 27.33
C ILE A 724 22.43 -3.01 27.01
N ILE A 725 21.23 -2.88 26.53
CA ILE A 725 20.38 -4.01 26.10
C ILE A 725 21.10 -4.66 24.92
N THR A 726 21.26 -5.98 24.99
CA THR A 726 21.94 -6.74 23.93
C THR A 726 21.27 -6.57 22.58
N PRO A 727 21.97 -6.71 21.43
CA PRO A 727 21.39 -6.55 20.10
C PRO A 727 20.16 -7.42 19.80
N SER A 728 19.90 -8.43 20.63
CA SER A 728 18.80 -9.41 20.48
C SER A 728 17.56 -9.13 21.33
N GLU A 729 17.55 -8.09 22.17
CA GLU A 729 16.37 -7.81 23.00
C GLU A 729 15.27 -7.06 22.23
N PRO A 730 13.97 -7.36 22.52
CA PRO A 730 12.86 -6.71 21.84
C PRO A 730 12.90 -5.20 22.02
N GLY A 731 12.61 -4.45 20.94
CA GLY A 731 12.51 -3.00 20.97
C GLY A 731 11.42 -2.51 21.92
N GLY A 732 11.62 -1.32 22.50
CA GLY A 732 10.64 -0.71 23.40
C GLY A 732 10.99 0.72 23.74
N ILE A 733 10.06 1.42 24.44
CA ILE A 733 10.28 2.77 24.91
C ILE A 733 10.64 2.73 26.39
N LEU A 734 11.76 3.35 26.75
CA LEU A 734 12.15 3.58 28.13
C LEU A 734 11.75 5.00 28.53
N TYR A 735 10.89 5.14 29.52
CA TYR A 735 10.59 6.40 30.18
C TYR A 735 11.42 6.48 31.47
N SER A 736 12.56 7.14 31.37
CA SER A 736 13.46 7.29 32.51
C SER A 736 13.03 8.46 33.38
N ILE A 737 12.84 8.22 34.68
CA ILE A 737 12.54 9.24 35.68
C ILE A 737 13.77 9.46 36.56
N ILE A 738 14.28 10.66 36.55
CA ILE A 738 15.45 11.06 37.35
C ILE A 738 14.98 12.00 38.44
N ASN A 739 15.03 11.55 39.71
CA ASN A 739 14.68 12.35 40.86
C ASN A 739 15.80 13.33 41.17
N ILE A 740 15.44 14.62 41.40
CA ILE A 740 16.40 15.72 41.54
C ILE A 740 16.24 16.43 42.89
N GLN A 741 15.10 17.07 43.18
CA GLN A 741 14.80 17.85 44.39
C GLN A 741 15.71 19.07 44.56
N GLN A 742 15.84 19.90 43.55
CA GLN A 742 16.62 21.14 43.56
C GLN A 742 15.86 22.25 42.83
N LYS A 743 16.25 23.51 43.10
CA LYS A 743 15.71 24.68 42.41
C LYS A 743 16.57 25.00 41.18
N ALA A 744 15.94 25.36 40.08
CA ALA A 744 16.62 25.83 38.89
C ALA A 744 15.67 26.61 37.96
N ARG A 745 16.26 27.43 37.08
CA ARG A 745 15.60 27.99 35.93
C ARG A 745 15.94 27.26 34.66
N TYR A 746 17.21 26.86 34.50
CA TYR A 746 17.71 26.19 33.31
C TYR A 746 18.00 24.71 33.57
N ILE A 747 17.59 23.85 32.66
CA ILE A 747 17.85 22.42 32.73
C ILE A 747 18.60 22.03 31.46
N HIS A 748 19.83 21.57 31.63
CA HIS A 748 20.65 21.02 30.54
C HIS A 748 20.58 19.50 30.59
N ILE A 749 20.15 18.89 29.51
CA ILE A 749 20.01 17.44 29.36
C ILE A 749 20.91 16.99 28.22
N LYS A 750 21.72 15.99 28.50
CA LYS A 750 22.61 15.38 27.51
C LYS A 750 22.46 13.87 27.52
N ALA A 751 21.85 13.32 26.47
CA ALA A 751 21.80 11.89 26.23
C ALA A 751 22.94 11.50 25.27
N LYS A 752 23.89 10.70 25.75
CA LYS A 752 25.10 10.33 25.01
C LYS A 752 24.82 9.17 24.07
N ASN A 753 24.92 9.40 22.76
CA ASN A 753 24.83 8.33 21.76
C ASN A 753 25.99 7.32 21.97
N ILE A 754 25.75 6.04 21.68
CA ILE A 754 26.81 5.01 21.70
C ILE A 754 27.81 5.17 20.53
N GLY A 755 27.52 6.07 19.59
CA GLY A 755 28.32 6.39 18.41
C GLY A 755 28.11 5.44 17.26
N ASN A 756 28.52 4.17 17.41
CA ASN A 756 28.40 3.15 16.37
C ASN A 756 27.60 1.94 16.89
N CYS A 757 27.00 1.22 15.94
CA CYS A 757 26.32 -0.04 16.22
C CYS A 757 27.29 -1.06 16.86
N PRO A 758 26.87 -1.78 17.91
CA PRO A 758 27.73 -2.63 18.69
C PRO A 758 28.17 -3.89 17.92
N LYS A 759 29.22 -4.53 18.43
CA LYS A 759 29.76 -5.78 17.88
C LYS A 759 28.70 -6.88 17.88
N GLY A 760 28.61 -7.63 16.78
CA GLY A 760 27.64 -8.69 16.55
C GLY A 760 26.29 -8.22 16.01
N HIS A 761 26.12 -6.91 15.83
CA HIS A 761 24.95 -6.35 15.16
C HIS A 761 25.15 -6.34 13.63
N PRO A 762 24.10 -6.57 12.79
CA PRO A 762 24.25 -6.52 11.32
C PRO A 762 24.84 -5.24 10.76
N GLY A 763 24.66 -4.11 11.45
CA GLY A 763 25.26 -2.82 11.12
C GLY A 763 26.52 -2.50 11.92
N GLU A 764 27.27 -3.49 12.45
CA GLU A 764 28.48 -3.27 13.26
C GLU A 764 29.41 -2.23 12.64
N GLY A 765 29.82 -1.24 13.44
CA GLY A 765 30.70 -0.17 13.01
C GLY A 765 30.04 1.00 12.27
N SER A 766 28.81 0.87 11.81
CA SER A 766 28.02 1.97 11.25
C SER A 766 27.50 2.88 12.36
N LYS A 767 27.17 4.15 12.03
CA LYS A 767 26.62 5.10 13.00
C LYS A 767 25.29 4.59 13.60
N ALA A 768 25.19 4.68 14.92
CA ALA A 768 23.98 4.31 15.66
C ALA A 768 23.01 5.49 15.78
N TRP A 769 21.72 5.22 15.74
CA TRP A 769 20.68 6.19 16.04
C TRP A 769 20.43 6.31 17.54
N LEU A 770 20.17 7.53 18.00
CA LEU A 770 19.55 7.84 19.28
C LEU A 770 18.24 8.58 19.01
N PHE A 771 17.12 8.07 19.57
CA PHE A 771 15.79 8.66 19.40
C PHE A 771 15.24 9.16 20.73
N VAL A 772 14.78 10.40 20.75
CA VAL A 772 14.15 11.07 21.88
C VAL A 772 12.77 11.57 21.46
N ASP A 773 11.72 11.33 22.30
CA ASP A 773 10.36 11.83 22.04
C ASP A 773 10.07 13.10 22.86
N GLU A 774 10.08 13.00 24.17
CA GLU A 774 9.54 14.00 25.08
C GLU A 774 10.37 14.13 26.37
N VAL A 775 10.52 15.36 26.84
CA VAL A 775 11.08 15.68 28.15
C VAL A 775 9.97 16.23 29.03
N LEU A 776 9.69 15.56 30.14
CA LEU A 776 8.72 16.00 31.11
C LEU A 776 9.41 16.43 32.41
N ILE A 777 8.98 17.56 32.97
CA ILE A 777 9.50 18.09 34.22
C ILE A 777 8.38 18.13 35.24
N ASN A 778 8.64 17.63 36.47
CA ASN A 778 7.68 17.59 37.57
C ASN A 778 6.41 16.80 37.23
N THR A 779 6.56 15.65 36.64
CA THR A 779 5.43 14.75 36.39
C THR A 779 5.22 13.79 37.54
N GLY A 780 3.98 13.66 38.01
CA GLY A 780 3.56 12.55 38.89
C GLY A 780 3.28 11.27 38.00
N LEU A 781 4.34 10.67 37.48
CA LEU A 781 4.23 9.38 36.76
C LEU A 781 4.18 8.23 37.75
#